data_0309858e3556571d667c11ed8f0d7840
#
_entry.id   0309858e3556571d667c11ed8f0d7840
#
_cell.length_a   1.000
_cell.length_b   1.000
_cell.length_c   1.000
_cell.angle_alpha   90.00
_cell.angle_beta   90.00
_cell.angle_gamma   90.00
#
_symmetry.space_group_name_H-M   'P 1'
#
loop_
_entity.id
_entity.type
_entity.pdbx_description
1 polymer ?
#
loop_
_entity_poly.entity_id
_entity_poly.type
_entity_poly.pdbx_seq_one_letter_code
_entity_poly.pdbx_strand_id
1 'polypeptide(L)'
;MSEIYEKEIDKKVVRRDGKKVDFDGKKIALAIKKGFDSVNRSTETSKYNEEDINKVYKNVLNKIQKVQDDKIKIEKIQDLIEESLKENNYLDVYNSFSSYREKRAYSRQIFFEEKKQHKFLKAIEDLGLKTNSNINKSAMDVMLEYGKTISKEFTKSYLLKKKYLDACENGEIYIQKMDYYATGTTDSSQIDLDKVIYEGCLKINGECLTEPKDIMEYSMYVALIIKAAQVEQHGEQSIPLFDYYLKDSVVKTFKNYFKELVYNYLELTDFDKFIAMNGIEREIEKINTIEFNVEVFFRFCRESEELKRLFKMAYSKSILKTKKLIDESMELLVKTLNTYSKETTLNIGTNMEVEGKLVSNSILKAIEENKNNNKVFVILKVKDGVNLQPKDKNYDLLERVCELIEKNNTMIGIAFLDSEYNKKIYKGEARTEVAYNNFGARICENIIDENKAIIPGRVNLSTTYINLPRLGIKYGKINNNKADLKGFYNELEEKIELSKDQLLDRFDNQCTKRVCNFPFLIGDGALIDSERIKEDDSLRKSLKHGNLCIGVIGLAECLLAMLGKHQGESAESQKLGLEIIEFIKKKCDEYSQKYNLNFCVTASCDKNMYGKFIKLDKAIYGNIRNITDKKTYTESFHVPENCKIQTEEKIKIEAPYHKLTSGGHIIYIRGKDNKDILKIIKLMKENNIGYAKIN
;
A
#
# COMPACT_ATOMS: atom_id res chain seq x y z
N MET A 1 -34.08 -19.64 14.57
CA MET A 1 -34.47 -18.25 14.92
C MET A 1 -35.97 -17.95 14.98
N SER A 2 -36.88 -18.83 14.57
CA SER A 2 -38.32 -18.52 14.44
C SER A 2 -39.17 -18.72 15.73
N GLU A 3 -38.71 -19.42 16.75
CA GLU A 3 -39.56 -19.83 17.89
C GLU A 3 -39.30 -19.09 19.23
N ILE A 4 -38.34 -18.19 19.32
CA ILE A 4 -37.92 -17.59 20.60
C ILE A 4 -38.44 -16.13 20.77
N TYR A 5 -39.06 -15.56 19.76
CA TYR A 5 -39.39 -14.12 19.73
C TYR A 5 -40.81 -13.76 20.24
N GLU A 6 -41.58 -14.70 20.70
CA GLU A 6 -42.98 -14.51 21.07
C GLU A 6 -43.25 -14.37 22.59
N LYS A 7 -42.50 -13.51 23.30
CA LYS A 7 -43.05 -12.96 24.56
C LYS A 7 -43.59 -11.58 24.25
N GLU A 8 -44.91 -11.46 24.14
CA GLU A 8 -45.58 -10.18 24.08
C GLU A 8 -45.30 -9.40 25.39
N ILE A 9 -44.51 -8.36 25.26
CA ILE A 9 -44.30 -7.36 26.31
C ILE A 9 -45.22 -6.20 25.95
N ASP A 10 -46.31 -6.05 26.70
CA ASP A 10 -47.27 -4.95 26.57
C ASP A 10 -46.66 -3.64 27.13
N LYS A 11 -45.70 -3.07 26.41
CA LYS A 11 -45.04 -1.81 26.75
C LYS A 11 -44.87 -0.96 25.51
N LYS A 12 -44.87 0.37 25.69
CA LYS A 12 -44.56 1.34 24.62
C LYS A 12 -43.14 1.85 24.75
N VAL A 13 -42.40 1.82 23.63
CA VAL A 13 -41.05 2.40 23.56
C VAL A 13 -41.13 3.86 23.16
N VAL A 14 -40.57 4.72 23.99
CA VAL A 14 -40.44 6.14 23.68
C VAL A 14 -39.13 6.33 22.90
N ARG A 15 -39.29 6.67 21.63
CA ARG A 15 -38.15 7.01 20.76
C ARG A 15 -37.55 8.35 21.17
N ARG A 16 -36.34 8.63 20.66
CA ARG A 16 -35.59 9.89 20.90
C ARG A 16 -36.30 11.14 20.38
N ASP A 17 -37.12 11.00 19.35
CA ASP A 17 -37.98 12.05 18.80
C ASP A 17 -39.29 12.26 19.61
N GLY A 18 -39.42 11.59 20.74
CA GLY A 18 -40.60 11.63 21.59
C GLY A 18 -41.78 10.75 21.14
N LYS A 19 -41.72 10.15 19.95
CA LYS A 19 -42.80 9.28 19.44
C LYS A 19 -42.86 7.98 20.24
N LYS A 20 -44.08 7.55 20.53
CA LYS A 20 -44.36 6.29 21.19
C LYS A 20 -44.67 5.25 20.14
N VAL A 21 -43.99 4.10 20.22
CA VAL A 21 -44.20 2.94 19.34
C VAL A 21 -44.35 1.68 20.19
N ASP A 22 -44.99 0.68 19.66
CA ASP A 22 -45.14 -0.62 20.35
C ASP A 22 -43.76 -1.28 20.49
N PHE A 23 -43.64 -2.10 21.54
CA PHE A 23 -42.42 -2.83 21.81
C PHE A 23 -42.15 -3.85 20.70
N ASP A 24 -40.92 -3.86 20.19
CA ASP A 24 -40.50 -4.77 19.13
C ASP A 24 -39.19 -5.48 19.56
N GLY A 25 -39.37 -6.71 20.05
CA GLY A 25 -38.24 -7.53 20.53
C GLY A 25 -37.25 -7.89 19.45
N LYS A 26 -37.69 -7.98 18.18
CA LYS A 26 -36.77 -8.27 17.04
C LYS A 26 -35.69 -7.21 16.86
N LYS A 27 -36.03 -5.94 17.12
CA LYS A 27 -35.04 -4.85 17.06
C LYS A 27 -33.97 -4.93 18.13
N ILE A 28 -34.37 -5.41 19.33
CA ILE A 28 -33.42 -5.64 20.44
C ILE A 28 -32.51 -6.81 20.12
N ALA A 29 -33.08 -7.94 19.65
CA ALA A 29 -32.31 -9.10 19.24
C ALA A 29 -31.29 -8.77 18.12
N LEU A 30 -31.72 -7.99 17.14
CA LEU A 30 -30.85 -7.54 16.04
C LEU A 30 -29.72 -6.62 16.54
N ALA A 31 -30.02 -5.75 17.53
CA ALA A 31 -28.98 -4.88 18.09
C ALA A 31 -27.94 -5.67 18.89
N ILE A 32 -28.35 -6.65 19.67
CA ILE A 32 -27.48 -7.56 20.40
C ILE A 32 -26.62 -8.37 19.40
N LYS A 33 -27.27 -8.99 18.41
CA LYS A 33 -26.60 -9.78 17.38
C LYS A 33 -25.50 -8.97 16.70
N LYS A 34 -25.75 -7.73 16.30
CA LYS A 34 -24.75 -6.85 15.69
C LYS A 34 -23.53 -6.62 16.59
N GLY A 35 -23.73 -6.57 17.92
CA GLY A 35 -22.63 -6.48 18.88
C GLY A 35 -21.74 -7.72 18.86
N PHE A 36 -22.33 -8.91 18.89
CA PHE A 36 -21.63 -10.18 18.82
C PHE A 36 -20.95 -10.39 17.44
N ASP A 37 -21.66 -10.10 16.34
CA ASP A 37 -21.13 -10.18 14.98
C ASP A 37 -19.90 -9.25 14.80
N SER A 38 -19.92 -8.09 15.43
CA SER A 38 -18.79 -7.14 15.39
C SER A 38 -17.52 -7.74 16.00
N VAL A 39 -17.64 -8.48 17.11
CA VAL A 39 -16.51 -9.15 17.76
C VAL A 39 -16.08 -10.39 16.97
N ASN A 40 -17.04 -11.21 16.51
CA ASN A 40 -16.75 -12.39 15.71
C ASN A 40 -16.02 -12.04 14.40
N ARG A 41 -16.34 -10.91 13.77
CA ARG A 41 -15.65 -10.42 12.55
C ARG A 41 -14.26 -9.85 12.84
N SER A 42 -13.99 -9.40 14.05
CA SER A 42 -12.66 -8.89 14.42
C SER A 42 -11.67 -10.00 14.84
N THR A 43 -12.15 -11.26 14.95
CA THR A 43 -11.35 -12.43 15.33
C THR A 43 -11.22 -13.42 14.15
N GLU A 44 -10.16 -14.22 14.13
CA GLU A 44 -9.92 -15.21 13.06
C GLU A 44 -10.91 -16.38 13.09
N THR A 45 -11.46 -16.65 14.25
CA THR A 45 -12.48 -17.70 14.48
C THR A 45 -13.68 -17.11 15.19
N SER A 46 -14.87 -17.61 14.87
CA SER A 46 -16.10 -17.16 15.52
C SER A 46 -16.03 -17.52 17.01
N LYS A 47 -15.97 -16.49 17.85
CA LYS A 47 -15.81 -16.64 19.31
C LYS A 47 -17.13 -16.95 20.03
N TYR A 48 -18.23 -16.47 19.46
CA TYR A 48 -19.57 -16.57 20.05
C TYR A 48 -20.57 -17.15 19.05
N ASN A 49 -21.56 -17.85 19.56
CA ASN A 49 -22.59 -18.52 18.78
C ASN A 49 -24.02 -17.94 19.06
N GLU A 50 -25.06 -18.55 18.47
CA GLU A 50 -26.46 -18.12 18.66
C GLU A 50 -26.98 -18.31 20.11
N GLU A 51 -26.42 -19.26 20.86
CA GLU A 51 -26.84 -19.48 22.26
C GLU A 51 -26.40 -18.33 23.15
N ASP A 52 -25.19 -17.78 22.91
CA ASP A 52 -24.68 -16.62 23.62
C ASP A 52 -25.56 -15.39 23.38
N ILE A 53 -25.98 -15.16 22.15
CA ILE A 53 -26.89 -14.07 21.77
C ILE A 53 -28.25 -14.24 22.46
N ASN A 54 -28.79 -15.46 22.42
CA ASN A 54 -30.07 -15.77 23.03
C ASN A 54 -30.04 -15.63 24.56
N LYS A 55 -28.94 -15.96 25.22
CA LYS A 55 -28.74 -15.79 26.65
C LYS A 55 -28.84 -14.33 27.07
N VAL A 56 -28.13 -13.45 26.37
CA VAL A 56 -28.16 -12.00 26.62
C VAL A 56 -29.58 -11.45 26.33
N TYR A 57 -30.16 -11.85 25.20
CA TYR A 57 -31.52 -11.42 24.82
C TYR A 57 -32.57 -11.74 25.87
N LYS A 58 -32.62 -13.00 26.38
CA LYS A 58 -33.53 -13.41 27.45
C LYS A 58 -33.32 -12.59 28.73
N ASN A 59 -32.07 -12.32 29.11
CA ASN A 59 -31.75 -11.50 30.27
C ASN A 59 -32.28 -10.06 30.10
N VAL A 60 -32.07 -9.46 28.94
CA VAL A 60 -32.60 -8.12 28.62
C VAL A 60 -34.13 -8.08 28.69
N LEU A 61 -34.84 -9.06 28.11
CA LEU A 61 -36.29 -9.12 28.15
C LEU A 61 -36.81 -9.23 29.58
N ASN A 62 -36.19 -10.07 30.40
CA ASN A 62 -36.57 -10.24 31.83
C ASN A 62 -36.39 -8.92 32.60
N LYS A 63 -35.32 -8.15 32.32
CA LYS A 63 -35.09 -6.83 32.92
C LYS A 63 -36.15 -5.81 32.48
N ILE A 64 -36.49 -5.80 31.17
CA ILE A 64 -37.51 -4.90 30.62
C ILE A 64 -38.89 -5.19 31.27
N GLN A 65 -39.25 -6.46 31.50
CA GLN A 65 -40.49 -6.83 32.18
C GLN A 65 -40.57 -6.33 33.63
N LYS A 66 -39.44 -6.27 34.32
CA LYS A 66 -39.38 -5.79 35.73
C LYS A 66 -39.46 -4.25 35.85
N VAL A 67 -39.38 -3.51 34.77
CA VAL A 67 -39.59 -2.05 34.80
C VAL A 67 -41.06 -1.77 35.08
N GLN A 68 -41.36 -1.01 36.13
CA GLN A 68 -42.73 -0.76 36.58
C GLN A 68 -43.56 0.09 35.61
N ASP A 69 -42.92 0.96 34.79
CA ASP A 69 -43.60 1.85 33.86
C ASP A 69 -44.05 1.12 32.58
N ASP A 70 -45.26 1.44 32.08
CA ASP A 70 -45.76 0.99 30.76
C ASP A 70 -45.02 1.59 29.58
N LYS A 71 -44.13 2.54 29.85
CA LYS A 71 -43.32 3.25 28.85
C LYS A 71 -41.83 3.12 29.19
N ILE A 72 -41.04 2.68 28.23
CA ILE A 72 -39.60 2.58 28.40
C ILE A 72 -38.86 3.44 27.34
N LYS A 73 -37.91 4.26 27.76
CA LYS A 73 -37.08 5.03 26.84
C LYS A 73 -36.07 4.11 26.14
N ILE A 74 -35.78 4.40 24.86
CA ILE A 74 -34.83 3.59 24.08
C ILE A 74 -33.41 3.59 24.69
N GLU A 75 -33.00 4.68 25.37
CA GLU A 75 -31.75 4.75 26.12
C GLU A 75 -31.70 3.73 27.24
N LYS A 76 -32.82 3.58 28.03
CA LYS A 76 -32.91 2.62 29.11
C LYS A 76 -32.81 1.18 28.59
N ILE A 77 -33.36 0.89 27.40
CA ILE A 77 -33.22 -0.44 26.76
C ILE A 77 -31.75 -0.68 26.45
N GLN A 78 -31.01 0.32 25.92
CA GLN A 78 -29.59 0.20 25.64
C GLN A 78 -28.75 0.01 26.90
N ASP A 79 -29.09 0.70 28.01
CA ASP A 79 -28.43 0.50 29.30
C ASP A 79 -28.64 -0.94 29.80
N LEU A 80 -29.84 -1.50 29.66
CA LEU A 80 -30.13 -2.88 30.03
C LEU A 80 -29.40 -3.91 29.19
N ILE A 81 -29.13 -3.60 27.90
CA ILE A 81 -28.28 -4.45 27.03
C ILE A 81 -26.83 -4.42 27.54
N GLU A 82 -26.28 -3.25 27.80
CA GLU A 82 -24.91 -3.10 28.32
C GLU A 82 -24.72 -3.80 29.67
N GLU A 83 -25.66 -3.64 30.56
CA GLU A 83 -25.69 -4.31 31.86
C GLU A 83 -25.75 -5.84 31.71
N SER A 84 -26.62 -6.34 30.83
CA SER A 84 -26.76 -7.77 30.56
C SER A 84 -25.52 -8.39 29.92
N LEU A 85 -24.79 -7.65 29.05
CA LEU A 85 -23.53 -8.08 28.49
C LEU A 85 -22.43 -8.21 29.57
N LYS A 86 -22.35 -7.25 30.50
CA LYS A 86 -21.41 -7.30 31.64
C LYS A 86 -21.71 -8.47 32.58
N GLU A 87 -22.99 -8.65 32.99
CA GLU A 87 -23.38 -9.70 33.91
C GLU A 87 -23.14 -11.11 33.36
N ASN A 88 -23.18 -11.27 32.04
CA ASN A 88 -22.89 -12.55 31.40
C ASN A 88 -21.43 -12.69 30.98
N ASN A 89 -20.54 -11.79 31.42
CA ASN A 89 -19.07 -11.77 31.11
C ASN A 89 -18.71 -11.63 29.65
N TYR A 90 -19.55 -11.03 28.80
CA TYR A 90 -19.23 -10.70 27.42
C TYR A 90 -18.59 -9.29 27.32
N LEU A 91 -17.44 -9.11 27.96
CA LEU A 91 -16.78 -7.79 28.11
C LEU A 91 -16.30 -7.18 26.79
N ASP A 92 -15.85 -7.98 25.88
CA ASP A 92 -15.42 -7.53 24.53
C ASP A 92 -16.63 -7.09 23.68
N VAL A 93 -17.74 -7.83 23.73
CA VAL A 93 -19.00 -7.44 23.09
C VAL A 93 -19.57 -6.17 23.73
N TYR A 94 -19.51 -6.07 25.08
CA TYR A 94 -19.86 -4.84 25.79
C TYR A 94 -19.04 -3.65 25.31
N ASN A 95 -17.72 -3.78 25.25
CA ASN A 95 -16.83 -2.70 24.81
C ASN A 95 -17.12 -2.26 23.37
N SER A 96 -17.38 -3.22 22.48
CA SER A 96 -17.77 -2.94 21.08
C SER A 96 -19.12 -2.22 21.01
N PHE A 97 -20.12 -2.70 21.75
CA PHE A 97 -21.48 -2.13 21.77
C PHE A 97 -21.48 -0.72 22.38
N SER A 98 -20.82 -0.52 23.52
CA SER A 98 -20.70 0.78 24.19
C SER A 98 -19.95 1.81 23.33
N SER A 99 -18.83 1.42 22.73
CA SER A 99 -18.09 2.28 21.79
C SER A 99 -18.94 2.69 20.59
N TYR A 100 -19.70 1.76 20.00
CA TYR A 100 -20.63 2.08 18.92
C TYR A 100 -21.73 3.05 19.38
N ARG A 101 -22.30 2.83 20.58
CA ARG A 101 -23.32 3.69 21.18
C ARG A 101 -22.80 5.11 21.41
N GLU A 102 -21.59 5.24 21.98
CA GLU A 102 -20.93 6.54 22.19
C GLU A 102 -20.67 7.27 20.85
N LYS A 103 -20.15 6.56 19.86
CA LYS A 103 -19.95 7.12 18.51
C LYS A 103 -21.26 7.63 17.92
N ARG A 104 -22.35 6.89 18.07
CA ARG A 104 -23.70 7.27 17.59
C ARG A 104 -24.30 8.43 18.39
N ALA A 105 -24.05 8.50 19.69
CA ALA A 105 -24.51 9.62 20.53
C ALA A 105 -23.76 10.90 20.16
N TYR A 106 -22.45 10.83 20.00
CA TYR A 106 -21.60 11.94 19.56
C TYR A 106 -22.00 12.44 18.15
N SER A 107 -22.24 11.51 17.22
CA SER A 107 -22.70 11.85 15.88
C SER A 107 -24.04 12.60 15.90
N ARG A 108 -25.00 12.13 16.69
CA ARG A 108 -26.29 12.81 16.83
C ARG A 108 -26.12 14.21 17.39
N GLN A 109 -25.26 14.38 18.40
CA GLN A 109 -24.96 15.69 18.98
C GLN A 109 -24.37 16.65 17.93
N ILE A 110 -23.51 16.12 17.02
CA ILE A 110 -22.98 16.88 15.91
C ILE A 110 -24.05 17.28 14.89
N PHE A 111 -24.96 16.37 14.55
CA PHE A 111 -25.98 16.61 13.53
C PHE A 111 -27.16 17.46 14.04
N PHE A 112 -27.46 17.41 15.34
CA PHE A 112 -28.58 18.15 15.93
C PHE A 112 -28.20 19.51 16.52
N GLU A 113 -26.91 19.85 16.65
CA GLU A 113 -26.49 21.21 16.95
C GLU A 113 -26.45 22.03 15.65
N GLU A 114 -27.31 23.04 15.54
CA GLU A 114 -27.44 23.94 14.35
C GLU A 114 -26.10 24.44 13.80
N LYS A 115 -25.14 24.73 14.67
CA LYS A 115 -23.79 25.16 14.28
C LYS A 115 -22.95 24.08 13.58
N LYS A 116 -23.25 22.80 13.74
CA LYS A 116 -22.48 21.68 13.19
C LYS A 116 -23.10 21.11 11.91
N GLN A 117 -24.42 21.14 11.76
CA GLN A 117 -25.08 20.97 10.46
C GLN A 117 -24.53 21.98 9.45
N HIS A 118 -24.29 23.19 9.90
CA HIS A 118 -23.71 24.24 9.09
C HIS A 118 -22.29 23.90 8.59
N LYS A 119 -21.44 23.22 9.38
CA LYS A 119 -20.10 22.82 8.95
C LYS A 119 -20.13 21.77 7.84
N PHE A 120 -21.02 20.78 7.92
CA PHE A 120 -21.15 19.74 6.90
C PHE A 120 -21.72 20.31 5.59
N LEU A 121 -22.80 21.07 5.66
CA LEU A 121 -23.40 21.74 4.50
C LEU A 121 -22.41 22.74 3.89
N LYS A 122 -21.71 23.52 4.72
CA LYS A 122 -20.68 24.46 4.25
C LYS A 122 -19.52 23.76 3.55
N ALA A 123 -19.09 22.56 4.02
CA ALA A 123 -18.04 21.80 3.35
C ALA A 123 -18.46 21.36 1.94
N ILE A 124 -19.74 20.99 1.76
CA ILE A 124 -20.32 20.65 0.45
C ILE A 124 -20.46 21.91 -0.42
N GLU A 125 -20.93 23.02 0.14
CA GLU A 125 -21.09 24.30 -0.54
C GLU A 125 -19.72 24.86 -0.99
N ASP A 126 -18.72 24.88 -0.10
CA ASP A 126 -17.35 25.30 -0.42
C ASP A 126 -16.73 24.44 -1.54
N LEU A 127 -17.06 23.15 -1.60
CA LEU A 127 -16.62 22.27 -2.66
C LEU A 127 -17.31 22.61 -3.98
N GLY A 128 -18.63 22.86 -3.96
CA GLY A 128 -19.39 23.28 -5.13
C GLY A 128 -18.87 24.59 -5.73
N LEU A 129 -18.55 25.58 -4.89
CA LEU A 129 -17.96 26.85 -5.33
C LEU A 129 -16.54 26.65 -5.89
N LYS A 130 -15.72 25.80 -5.30
CA LYS A 130 -14.37 25.49 -5.79
C LYS A 130 -14.36 24.70 -7.09
N THR A 131 -15.28 23.76 -7.26
CA THR A 131 -15.36 22.96 -8.49
C THR A 131 -15.85 23.79 -9.68
N ASN A 132 -16.69 24.79 -9.47
CA ASN A 132 -17.10 25.74 -10.52
C ASN A 132 -15.94 26.64 -11.01
N SER A 133 -14.89 26.79 -10.23
CA SER A 133 -13.67 27.54 -10.61
C SER A 133 -12.55 26.67 -11.20
N ASN A 134 -12.64 25.35 -11.13
CA ASN A 134 -11.62 24.40 -11.61
C ASN A 134 -11.97 23.87 -13.02
N ILE A 135 -11.61 24.63 -14.03
CA ILE A 135 -11.91 24.39 -15.46
C ILE A 135 -11.29 23.07 -16.01
N ASN A 136 -10.35 22.42 -15.29
CA ASN A 136 -9.54 21.29 -15.81
C ASN A 136 -9.90 19.93 -15.22
N LYS A 137 -11.07 19.75 -14.58
CA LYS A 137 -11.50 18.46 -14.03
C LYS A 137 -12.65 17.87 -14.82
N SER A 138 -12.62 16.56 -15.05
CA SER A 138 -13.75 15.84 -15.64
C SER A 138 -14.96 15.84 -14.69
N ALA A 139 -16.18 15.67 -15.24
CA ALA A 139 -17.40 15.59 -14.43
C ALA A 139 -17.33 14.46 -13.38
N MET A 140 -16.71 13.32 -13.73
CA MET A 140 -16.54 12.20 -12.81
C MET A 140 -15.52 12.49 -11.70
N ASP A 141 -14.44 13.23 -11.99
CA ASP A 141 -13.49 13.67 -10.96
C ASP A 141 -14.14 14.61 -9.95
N VAL A 142 -15.04 15.50 -10.42
CA VAL A 142 -15.84 16.36 -9.55
C VAL A 142 -16.76 15.53 -8.65
N MET A 143 -17.48 14.54 -9.20
CA MET A 143 -18.32 13.63 -8.42
C MET A 143 -17.50 12.84 -7.38
N LEU A 144 -16.33 12.36 -7.76
CA LEU A 144 -15.42 11.67 -6.84
C LEU A 144 -14.96 12.59 -5.69
N GLU A 145 -14.74 13.88 -5.94
CA GLU A 145 -14.39 14.84 -4.89
C GLU A 145 -15.56 15.11 -3.92
N TYR A 146 -16.80 15.18 -4.42
CA TYR A 146 -17.97 15.21 -3.55
C TYR A 146 -18.01 13.94 -2.67
N GLY A 147 -17.85 12.76 -3.26
CA GLY A 147 -17.80 11.49 -2.55
C GLY A 147 -16.72 11.45 -1.46
N LYS A 148 -15.49 11.88 -1.78
CA LYS A 148 -14.37 11.97 -0.82
C LYS A 148 -14.67 12.93 0.34
N THR A 149 -15.24 14.10 0.06
CA THR A 149 -15.58 15.09 1.07
C THR A 149 -16.64 14.56 2.03
N ILE A 150 -17.72 13.98 1.49
CA ILE A 150 -18.78 13.36 2.29
C ILE A 150 -18.24 12.20 3.13
N SER A 151 -17.44 11.31 2.53
CA SER A 151 -16.82 10.17 3.23
C SER A 151 -15.90 10.63 4.37
N LYS A 152 -15.13 11.70 4.15
CA LYS A 152 -14.26 12.29 5.18
C LYS A 152 -15.05 12.86 6.36
N GLU A 153 -16.12 13.62 6.09
CA GLU A 153 -16.97 14.18 7.16
C GLU A 153 -17.77 13.08 7.88
N PHE A 154 -18.19 12.03 7.16
CA PHE A 154 -18.77 10.83 7.78
C PHE A 154 -17.77 10.13 8.71
N THR A 155 -16.53 9.97 8.27
CA THR A 155 -15.44 9.38 9.06
C THR A 155 -15.21 10.15 10.36
N LYS A 156 -15.09 11.47 10.29
CA LYS A 156 -14.92 12.33 11.46
C LYS A 156 -16.08 12.24 12.43
N SER A 157 -17.31 12.20 11.91
CA SER A 157 -18.52 12.27 12.72
C SER A 157 -18.96 10.92 13.32
N TYR A 158 -18.65 9.81 12.64
CA TYR A 158 -19.20 8.49 12.97
C TYR A 158 -18.18 7.41 13.30
N LEU A 159 -16.98 7.47 12.71
CA LEU A 159 -16.00 6.38 12.82
C LEU A 159 -14.85 6.69 13.76
N LEU A 160 -14.36 7.92 13.77
CA LEU A 160 -13.25 8.31 14.63
C LEU A 160 -13.71 8.54 16.07
N LYS A 161 -12.94 8.04 17.02
CA LYS A 161 -13.08 8.42 18.44
C LYS A 161 -12.68 9.89 18.59
N LYS A 162 -13.33 10.57 19.55
CA LYS A 162 -13.08 12.01 19.80
C LYS A 162 -11.61 12.33 20.01
N LYS A 163 -10.87 11.51 20.80
CA LYS A 163 -9.43 11.71 21.07
C LYS A 163 -8.58 11.81 19.80
N TYR A 164 -8.89 11.01 18.75
CA TYR A 164 -8.16 11.06 17.47
C TYR A 164 -8.54 12.28 16.64
N LEU A 165 -9.85 12.62 16.65
CA LEU A 165 -10.33 13.78 15.92
C LEU A 165 -9.73 15.07 16.49
N ASP A 166 -9.77 15.24 17.82
CA ASP A 166 -9.21 16.40 18.52
C ASP A 166 -7.71 16.52 18.22
N ALA A 167 -6.94 15.44 18.30
CA ALA A 167 -5.51 15.44 17.98
C ALA A 167 -5.22 15.79 16.49
N CYS A 168 -6.07 15.34 15.55
CA CYS A 168 -5.95 15.72 14.15
C CYS A 168 -6.33 17.18 13.88
N GLU A 169 -7.37 17.69 14.54
CA GLU A 169 -7.82 19.10 14.39
C GLU A 169 -6.83 20.05 15.04
N ASN A 170 -6.27 19.67 16.17
CA ASN A 170 -5.18 20.41 16.82
C ASN A 170 -3.85 20.33 16.05
N GLY A 171 -3.68 19.39 15.10
CA GLY A 171 -2.46 19.23 14.33
C GLY A 171 -1.32 18.52 15.07
N GLU A 172 -1.65 17.65 16.01
CA GLU A 172 -0.69 16.79 16.73
C GLU A 172 -0.34 15.55 15.92
N ILE A 173 -1.36 14.96 15.28
CA ILE A 173 -1.25 13.81 14.37
C ILE A 173 -1.98 14.08 13.05
N TYR A 174 -1.67 13.29 12.03
CA TYR A 174 -2.38 13.28 10.74
C TYR A 174 -2.71 11.85 10.34
N ILE A 175 -3.99 11.54 10.23
CA ILE A 175 -4.48 10.26 9.70
C ILE A 175 -4.52 10.37 8.17
N GLN A 176 -3.68 9.56 7.50
CA GLN A 176 -3.58 9.55 6.05
C GLN A 176 -4.90 9.10 5.40
N LYS A 177 -5.29 9.77 4.30
CA LYS A 177 -6.44 9.37 3.49
C LYS A 177 -7.70 9.07 4.31
N MET A 178 -8.09 10.02 5.17
CA MET A 178 -9.27 9.91 6.03
C MET A 178 -10.58 9.79 5.22
N ASP A 179 -10.57 10.28 3.98
CA ASP A 179 -11.65 10.17 3.00
C ASP A 179 -11.93 8.72 2.57
N TYR A 180 -10.96 7.84 2.67
CA TYR A 180 -11.09 6.41 2.38
C TYR A 180 -11.27 5.51 3.62
N TYR A 181 -11.33 6.10 4.80
CA TYR A 181 -11.46 5.34 6.05
C TYR A 181 -12.76 4.53 6.10
N ALA A 182 -13.88 5.14 5.71
CA ALA A 182 -15.21 4.52 5.76
C ALA A 182 -15.33 3.31 4.83
N THR A 183 -14.70 3.36 3.65
CA THR A 183 -14.70 2.25 2.68
C THR A 183 -13.82 1.09 3.10
N GLY A 184 -12.85 1.31 4.01
CA GLY A 184 -11.92 0.28 4.49
C GLY A 184 -10.86 -0.12 3.47
N THR A 185 -10.65 0.69 2.42
CA THR A 185 -9.59 0.43 1.42
C THR A 185 -8.20 0.47 2.06
N THR A 186 -7.28 -0.33 1.53
CA THR A 186 -5.86 -0.32 1.89
C THR A 186 -5.11 0.74 1.08
N ASP A 187 -3.87 1.07 1.49
CA ASP A 187 -3.08 2.09 0.81
C ASP A 187 -2.53 1.55 -0.53
N SER A 188 -1.57 0.64 -0.50
CA SER A 188 -0.88 0.14 -1.68
C SER A 188 -0.58 -1.35 -1.57
N SER A 189 -0.35 -2.03 -2.70
CA SER A 189 0.00 -3.44 -2.74
C SER A 189 1.24 -3.71 -3.58
N GLN A 190 1.91 -4.82 -3.24
CA GLN A 190 2.91 -5.49 -4.06
C GLN A 190 2.22 -6.66 -4.79
N ILE A 191 1.82 -6.44 -6.03
CA ILE A 191 0.97 -7.39 -6.77
C ILE A 191 1.78 -8.63 -7.16
N ASP A 192 1.23 -9.81 -6.90
CA ASP A 192 1.77 -11.11 -7.29
C ASP A 192 1.13 -11.57 -8.60
N LEU A 193 1.80 -11.33 -9.73
CA LEU A 193 1.27 -11.70 -11.04
C LEU A 193 1.21 -13.23 -11.23
N ASP A 194 2.17 -13.99 -10.69
CA ASP A 194 2.15 -15.45 -10.77
C ASP A 194 0.91 -16.04 -10.10
N LYS A 195 0.51 -15.46 -8.96
CA LYS A 195 -0.66 -15.92 -8.24
C LYS A 195 -1.97 -15.65 -8.98
N VAL A 196 -2.06 -14.51 -9.66
CA VAL A 196 -3.31 -14.08 -10.33
C VAL A 196 -3.46 -14.61 -11.75
N ILE A 197 -2.36 -14.93 -12.46
CA ILE A 197 -2.39 -15.33 -13.87
C ILE A 197 -2.22 -16.85 -14.06
N TYR A 198 -1.55 -17.56 -13.12
CA TYR A 198 -1.02 -18.92 -13.35
C TYR A 198 -1.92 -20.09 -12.96
N GLU A 199 -2.99 -19.91 -12.26
CA GLU A 199 -3.88 -21.04 -11.91
C GLU A 199 -4.89 -21.39 -13.02
N GLY A 200 -4.46 -21.29 -14.29
CA GLY A 200 -5.25 -21.68 -15.47
C GLY A 200 -6.24 -20.62 -15.94
N CYS A 201 -6.49 -19.58 -15.18
CA CYS A 201 -7.23 -18.41 -15.64
C CYS A 201 -6.94 -17.17 -14.77
N LEU A 202 -6.91 -16.00 -15.39
CA LEU A 202 -6.97 -14.74 -14.67
C LEU A 202 -8.40 -14.47 -14.24
N LYS A 203 -8.70 -14.48 -12.95
CA LYS A 203 -9.99 -14.07 -12.40
C LYS A 203 -10.01 -12.56 -12.19
N ILE A 204 -10.98 -11.90 -12.78
CA ILE A 204 -11.25 -10.48 -12.52
C ILE A 204 -12.76 -10.33 -12.33
N ASN A 205 -13.19 -9.92 -11.13
CA ASN A 205 -14.60 -9.79 -10.76
C ASN A 205 -15.42 -11.08 -11.01
N GLY A 206 -14.80 -12.24 -10.76
CA GLY A 206 -15.44 -13.55 -10.93
C GLY A 206 -15.44 -14.09 -12.37
N GLU A 207 -15.01 -13.30 -13.35
CA GLU A 207 -14.82 -13.80 -14.72
C GLU A 207 -13.42 -14.40 -14.89
N CYS A 208 -13.33 -15.48 -15.68
CA CYS A 208 -12.11 -16.20 -15.94
C CYS A 208 -11.60 -15.92 -17.35
N LEU A 209 -10.47 -15.24 -17.46
CA LEU A 209 -9.77 -15.04 -18.73
C LEU A 209 -8.79 -16.19 -18.94
N THR A 210 -8.69 -16.65 -20.18
CA THR A 210 -7.78 -17.74 -20.56
C THR A 210 -6.33 -17.35 -20.37
N GLU A 211 -5.44 -18.32 -20.24
CA GLU A 211 -3.99 -18.09 -20.15
C GLU A 211 -3.49 -17.27 -21.36
N PRO A 212 -2.68 -16.20 -21.12
CA PRO A 212 -2.22 -15.33 -22.20
C PRO A 212 -1.36 -16.09 -23.22
N LYS A 213 -1.59 -15.82 -24.50
CA LYS A 213 -0.95 -16.52 -25.62
C LYS A 213 0.48 -16.05 -25.89
N ASP A 214 0.76 -14.78 -25.64
CA ASP A 214 2.03 -14.13 -25.91
C ASP A 214 2.28 -12.96 -24.96
N ILE A 215 3.40 -12.28 -25.13
CA ILE A 215 3.82 -11.14 -24.30
C ILE A 215 2.86 -9.93 -24.43
N MET A 216 2.22 -9.74 -25.57
CA MET A 216 1.28 -8.65 -25.79
C MET A 216 0.02 -8.86 -24.94
N GLU A 217 -0.57 -10.06 -25.02
CA GLU A 217 -1.76 -10.44 -24.24
C GLU A 217 -1.45 -10.43 -22.73
N TYR A 218 -0.26 -10.92 -22.32
CA TYR A 218 0.19 -10.86 -20.94
C TYR A 218 0.30 -9.42 -20.44
N SER A 219 0.85 -8.51 -21.25
CA SER A 219 0.96 -7.09 -20.89
C SER A 219 -0.40 -6.42 -20.73
N MET A 220 -1.38 -6.81 -21.55
CA MET A 220 -2.77 -6.36 -21.39
C MET A 220 -3.38 -6.88 -20.08
N TYR A 221 -3.10 -8.13 -19.68
CA TYR A 221 -3.55 -8.67 -18.40
C TYR A 221 -2.93 -7.92 -17.22
N VAL A 222 -1.65 -7.57 -17.30
CA VAL A 222 -1.00 -6.70 -16.29
C VAL A 222 -1.78 -5.37 -16.13
N ALA A 223 -2.15 -4.74 -17.24
CA ALA A 223 -2.94 -3.51 -17.20
C ALA A 223 -4.31 -3.71 -16.55
N LEU A 224 -5.03 -4.80 -16.88
CA LEU A 224 -6.32 -5.14 -16.28
C LEU A 224 -6.20 -5.40 -14.77
N ILE A 225 -5.19 -6.15 -14.35
CA ILE A 225 -4.88 -6.43 -12.93
C ILE A 225 -4.63 -5.13 -12.15
N ILE A 226 -3.79 -4.25 -12.69
CA ILE A 226 -3.53 -2.95 -12.06
C ILE A 226 -4.81 -2.13 -11.97
N LYS A 227 -5.66 -2.14 -13.01
CA LYS A 227 -6.96 -1.44 -12.99
C LYS A 227 -7.88 -2.00 -11.93
N ALA A 228 -8.00 -3.32 -11.80
CA ALA A 228 -8.81 -3.98 -10.78
C ALA A 228 -8.32 -3.61 -9.37
N ALA A 229 -7.02 -3.68 -9.11
CA ALA A 229 -6.45 -3.27 -7.83
C ALA A 229 -6.68 -1.78 -7.51
N GLN A 230 -6.60 -0.89 -8.52
CA GLN A 230 -6.84 0.56 -8.35
C GLN A 230 -8.27 0.92 -7.92
N VAL A 231 -9.24 0.09 -8.22
CA VAL A 231 -10.63 0.29 -7.79
C VAL A 231 -10.79 0.01 -6.30
N GLU A 232 -9.99 -0.89 -5.75
CA GLU A 232 -10.11 -1.40 -4.37
C GLU A 232 -9.11 -0.79 -3.39
N GLN A 233 -8.11 -0.05 -3.87
CA GLN A 233 -7.08 0.61 -3.04
C GLN A 233 -7.04 2.11 -3.32
N HIS A 234 -6.56 2.89 -2.35
CA HIS A 234 -6.48 4.34 -2.51
C HIS A 234 -5.09 4.88 -2.86
N GLY A 235 -4.03 4.08 -2.72
CA GLY A 235 -2.66 4.41 -3.10
C GLY A 235 -2.25 3.85 -4.46
N GLU A 236 -0.95 3.78 -4.71
CA GLU A 236 -0.38 3.23 -5.93
C GLU A 236 -0.29 1.70 -5.91
N GLN A 237 -0.13 1.08 -7.09
CA GLN A 237 0.15 -0.34 -7.23
C GLN A 237 1.61 -0.54 -7.62
N SER A 238 2.24 -1.57 -7.07
CA SER A 238 3.61 -1.93 -7.38
C SER A 238 3.71 -3.39 -7.80
N ILE A 239 4.50 -3.67 -8.83
CA ILE A 239 4.85 -5.02 -9.24
C ILE A 239 6.30 -5.27 -8.81
N PRO A 240 6.52 -6.19 -7.85
CA PRO A 240 7.85 -6.34 -7.22
C PRO A 240 8.88 -7.07 -8.06
N LEU A 241 8.45 -7.85 -9.07
CA LEU A 241 9.28 -8.78 -9.86
C LEU A 241 8.86 -8.74 -11.33
N PHE A 242 8.75 -7.56 -11.93
CA PHE A 242 8.15 -7.40 -13.25
C PHE A 242 8.88 -8.20 -14.34
N ASP A 243 10.21 -8.19 -14.35
CA ASP A 243 11.06 -8.91 -15.29
C ASP A 243 11.06 -10.45 -15.08
N TYR A 244 10.77 -10.90 -13.86
CA TYR A 244 10.58 -12.34 -13.58
C TYR A 244 9.23 -12.84 -14.09
N TYR A 245 8.18 -12.09 -13.86
CA TYR A 245 6.81 -12.48 -14.21
C TYR A 245 6.59 -12.59 -15.72
N LEU A 246 7.26 -11.73 -16.51
CA LEU A 246 7.05 -11.69 -17.95
C LEU A 246 7.97 -12.61 -18.75
N LYS A 247 9.01 -13.19 -18.14
CA LYS A 247 10.02 -13.99 -18.85
C LYS A 247 9.44 -15.18 -19.60
N ASP A 248 8.52 -15.92 -18.99
CA ASP A 248 7.93 -17.12 -19.58
C ASP A 248 7.02 -16.79 -20.78
N SER A 249 6.37 -15.62 -20.74
CA SER A 249 5.59 -15.14 -21.88
C SER A 249 6.46 -14.72 -23.07
N VAL A 250 7.72 -14.29 -22.82
CA VAL A 250 8.72 -14.07 -23.87
C VAL A 250 9.07 -15.39 -24.55
N VAL A 251 9.36 -16.45 -23.78
CA VAL A 251 9.63 -17.81 -24.31
C VAL A 251 8.42 -18.31 -25.11
N LYS A 252 7.21 -18.17 -24.59
CA LYS A 252 5.97 -18.56 -25.26
C LYS A 252 5.77 -17.84 -26.60
N THR A 253 6.02 -16.53 -26.61
CA THR A 253 5.98 -15.69 -27.82
C THR A 253 6.98 -16.18 -28.86
N PHE A 254 8.20 -16.47 -28.42
CA PHE A 254 9.24 -17.01 -29.28
C PHE A 254 8.85 -18.36 -29.89
N LYS A 255 8.35 -19.30 -29.06
CA LYS A 255 7.87 -20.61 -29.52
C LYS A 255 6.79 -20.47 -30.60
N ASN A 256 5.84 -19.57 -30.40
CA ASN A 256 4.79 -19.31 -31.39
C ASN A 256 5.34 -18.87 -32.74
N TYR A 257 6.24 -17.87 -32.73
CA TYR A 257 6.86 -17.41 -33.97
C TYR A 257 7.77 -18.45 -34.59
N PHE A 258 8.52 -19.19 -33.77
CA PHE A 258 9.42 -20.23 -34.29
C PHE A 258 8.62 -21.39 -34.90
N LYS A 259 7.53 -21.81 -34.26
CA LYS A 259 6.61 -22.84 -34.82
C LYS A 259 6.00 -22.35 -36.12
N GLU A 260 5.44 -21.14 -36.15
CA GLU A 260 4.85 -20.55 -37.37
C GLU A 260 5.84 -20.53 -38.54
N LEU A 261 7.05 -20.00 -38.31
CA LEU A 261 8.05 -19.85 -39.35
C LEU A 261 8.60 -21.21 -39.84
N VAL A 262 8.82 -22.15 -38.90
CA VAL A 262 9.23 -23.52 -39.30
C VAL A 262 8.17 -24.16 -40.16
N TYR A 263 6.87 -24.06 -39.82
CA TYR A 263 5.79 -24.61 -40.60
C TYR A 263 5.69 -23.97 -41.98
N ASN A 264 5.68 -22.65 -42.04
CA ASN A 264 5.63 -21.90 -43.30
C ASN A 264 6.81 -22.27 -44.23
N TYR A 265 8.01 -22.52 -43.67
CA TYR A 265 9.16 -22.90 -44.46
C TYR A 265 9.11 -24.37 -44.93
N LEU A 266 8.63 -25.26 -44.07
CA LEU A 266 8.48 -26.68 -44.41
C LEU A 266 7.37 -26.91 -45.46
N GLU A 267 6.33 -26.06 -45.49
CA GLU A 267 5.31 -26.07 -46.54
C GLU A 267 5.84 -25.75 -47.94
N LEU A 268 6.92 -25.00 -48.02
CA LEU A 268 7.60 -24.65 -49.28
C LEU A 268 8.53 -25.76 -49.78
N THR A 269 8.70 -26.84 -49.00
CA THR A 269 9.59 -27.97 -49.35
C THR A 269 8.77 -29.27 -49.50
N ASP A 270 9.22 -30.21 -50.37
CA ASP A 270 8.63 -31.54 -50.54
C ASP A 270 8.92 -32.49 -49.35
N PHE A 271 8.95 -31.97 -48.17
CA PHE A 271 9.26 -32.70 -46.94
C PHE A 271 8.06 -33.56 -46.49
N ASP A 272 8.33 -34.86 -46.20
CA ASP A 272 7.28 -35.79 -45.74
C ASP A 272 6.72 -35.36 -44.37
N LYS A 273 5.59 -34.67 -44.43
CA LYS A 273 5.07 -33.79 -43.37
C LYS A 273 4.67 -34.51 -42.09
N PHE A 274 4.26 -35.79 -42.15
CA PHE A 274 3.51 -36.38 -41.02
C PHE A 274 4.38 -36.92 -39.89
N ILE A 275 5.54 -37.49 -40.16
CA ILE A 275 6.39 -38.15 -39.14
C ILE A 275 7.32 -37.16 -38.45
N ALA A 276 7.83 -36.18 -39.18
CA ALA A 276 8.77 -35.20 -38.65
C ALA A 276 8.08 -34.08 -37.84
N MET A 277 6.84 -33.68 -38.21
CA MET A 277 6.15 -32.57 -37.54
C MET A 277 5.88 -32.81 -36.07
N ASN A 278 5.37 -33.98 -35.68
CA ASN A 278 5.17 -34.34 -34.27
C ASN A 278 6.48 -34.35 -33.47
N GLY A 279 7.59 -34.73 -34.10
CA GLY A 279 8.92 -34.67 -33.48
C GLY A 279 9.40 -33.24 -33.29
N ILE A 280 9.23 -32.38 -34.30
CA ILE A 280 9.58 -30.95 -34.28
C ILE A 280 8.76 -30.23 -33.19
N GLU A 281 7.43 -30.47 -33.14
CA GLU A 281 6.57 -29.87 -32.11
C GLU A 281 7.03 -30.23 -30.70
N ARG A 282 7.30 -31.49 -30.42
CA ARG A 282 7.81 -31.95 -29.11
C ARG A 282 9.14 -31.29 -28.74
N GLU A 283 10.00 -31.00 -29.71
CA GLU A 283 11.25 -30.27 -29.43
C GLU A 283 10.98 -28.78 -29.21
N ILE A 284 10.06 -28.14 -29.94
CA ILE A 284 9.66 -26.75 -29.69
C ILE A 284 9.09 -26.60 -28.28
N GLU A 285 8.26 -27.55 -27.82
CA GLU A 285 7.69 -27.51 -26.47
C GLU A 285 8.75 -27.58 -25.35
N LYS A 286 9.90 -28.24 -25.61
CA LYS A 286 11.00 -28.31 -24.65
C LYS A 286 11.83 -27.02 -24.53
N ILE A 287 11.66 -26.06 -25.44
CA ILE A 287 12.39 -24.80 -25.39
C ILE A 287 11.96 -24.04 -24.13
N ASN A 288 12.91 -23.70 -23.29
CA ASN A 288 12.70 -22.97 -22.04
C ASN A 288 13.45 -21.62 -22.01
N THR A 289 14.20 -21.33 -23.07
CA THR A 289 14.89 -20.05 -23.28
C THR A 289 15.00 -19.74 -24.78
N ILE A 290 14.98 -18.47 -25.13
CA ILE A 290 15.16 -18.05 -26.52
C ILE A 290 16.61 -18.25 -27.01
N GLU A 291 17.58 -18.40 -26.11
CA GLU A 291 18.97 -18.73 -26.43
C GLU A 291 19.21 -20.25 -26.30
N PHE A 292 18.67 -21.01 -27.22
CA PHE A 292 18.90 -22.46 -27.28
C PHE A 292 19.72 -22.84 -28.50
N ASN A 293 20.29 -24.06 -28.48
CA ASN A 293 21.00 -24.56 -29.64
C ASN A 293 20.02 -25.06 -30.72
N VAL A 294 19.85 -24.31 -31.81
CA VAL A 294 18.96 -24.66 -32.90
C VAL A 294 19.38 -25.96 -33.63
N GLU A 295 20.63 -26.41 -33.46
CA GLU A 295 21.14 -27.64 -34.06
C GLU A 295 20.44 -28.91 -33.56
N VAL A 296 19.74 -28.86 -32.42
CA VAL A 296 18.91 -29.98 -31.95
C VAL A 296 17.82 -30.37 -32.96
N PHE A 297 17.43 -29.43 -33.84
CA PHE A 297 16.46 -29.68 -34.90
C PHE A 297 17.08 -30.35 -36.17
N PHE A 298 18.43 -30.36 -36.31
CA PHE A 298 19.10 -30.91 -37.47
C PHE A 298 18.90 -32.43 -37.61
N ARG A 299 18.60 -33.14 -36.55
CA ARG A 299 18.19 -34.55 -36.60
C ARG A 299 16.93 -34.80 -37.45
N PHE A 300 16.09 -33.79 -37.65
CA PHE A 300 14.91 -33.87 -38.48
C PHE A 300 15.22 -33.52 -39.96
N CYS A 301 16.38 -32.95 -40.24
CA CYS A 301 16.76 -32.50 -41.58
C CYS A 301 17.34 -33.63 -42.47
N ARG A 302 17.55 -34.83 -41.92
CA ARG A 302 18.36 -35.88 -42.59
C ARG A 302 19.72 -35.26 -43.01
N GLU A 303 20.12 -35.37 -44.28
CA GLU A 303 21.35 -34.74 -44.80
C GLU A 303 21.11 -33.42 -45.54
N SER A 304 19.90 -32.90 -45.52
CA SER A 304 19.55 -31.67 -46.24
C SER A 304 20.13 -30.42 -45.60
N GLU A 305 21.14 -29.81 -46.24
CA GLU A 305 21.71 -28.53 -45.79
C GLU A 305 20.70 -27.38 -45.96
N GLU A 306 19.77 -27.49 -46.90
CA GLU A 306 18.70 -26.52 -47.13
C GLU A 306 17.78 -26.48 -45.91
N LEU A 307 17.31 -27.61 -45.38
CA LEU A 307 16.49 -27.69 -44.20
C LEU A 307 17.22 -27.17 -42.96
N LYS A 308 18.51 -27.47 -42.79
CA LYS A 308 19.32 -26.90 -41.66
C LYS A 308 19.40 -25.37 -41.76
N ARG A 309 19.55 -24.83 -42.97
CA ARG A 309 19.51 -23.37 -43.20
C ARG A 309 18.17 -22.75 -42.89
N LEU A 310 17.04 -23.43 -43.21
CA LEU A 310 15.68 -22.98 -42.90
C LEU A 310 15.47 -22.89 -41.37
N PHE A 311 15.88 -23.90 -40.61
CA PHE A 311 15.81 -23.81 -39.12
C PHE A 311 16.62 -22.65 -38.54
N LYS A 312 17.85 -22.41 -39.02
CA LYS A 312 18.64 -21.25 -38.60
C LYS A 312 17.95 -19.92 -38.97
N MET A 313 17.37 -19.83 -40.16
CA MET A 313 16.60 -18.64 -40.59
C MET A 313 15.34 -18.45 -39.74
N ALA A 314 14.57 -19.52 -39.47
CA ALA A 314 13.39 -19.46 -38.61
C ALA A 314 13.76 -18.98 -37.24
N TYR A 315 14.83 -19.52 -36.65
CA TYR A 315 15.34 -19.10 -35.34
C TYR A 315 15.70 -17.61 -35.32
N SER A 316 16.53 -17.15 -36.22
CA SER A 316 16.98 -15.75 -36.26
C SER A 316 15.81 -14.76 -36.47
N LYS A 317 14.85 -15.11 -37.37
CA LYS A 317 13.67 -14.28 -37.60
C LYS A 317 12.72 -14.29 -36.41
N SER A 318 12.57 -15.43 -35.71
CA SER A 318 11.75 -15.53 -34.49
C SER A 318 12.29 -14.65 -33.36
N ILE A 319 13.60 -14.62 -33.17
CA ILE A 319 14.26 -13.71 -32.20
C ILE A 319 13.90 -12.25 -32.53
N LEU A 320 14.04 -11.83 -33.80
CA LEU A 320 13.76 -10.46 -34.22
C LEU A 320 12.27 -10.10 -34.04
N LYS A 321 11.35 -11.00 -34.44
CA LYS A 321 9.90 -10.80 -34.24
C LYS A 321 9.55 -10.70 -32.76
N THR A 322 10.13 -11.59 -31.92
CA THR A 322 9.90 -11.59 -30.46
C THR A 322 10.36 -10.28 -29.83
N LYS A 323 11.60 -9.83 -30.10
CA LYS A 323 12.11 -8.56 -29.60
C LYS A 323 11.22 -7.38 -30.00
N LYS A 324 10.78 -7.34 -31.25
CA LYS A 324 9.87 -6.29 -31.74
C LYS A 324 8.55 -6.29 -30.98
N LEU A 325 7.93 -7.47 -30.79
CA LEU A 325 6.66 -7.58 -30.06
C LEU A 325 6.83 -7.19 -28.59
N ILE A 326 7.96 -7.51 -27.94
CA ILE A 326 8.23 -7.07 -26.56
C ILE A 326 8.26 -5.54 -26.48
N ASP A 327 8.97 -4.87 -27.40
CA ASP A 327 9.06 -3.39 -27.44
C ASP A 327 7.66 -2.77 -27.62
N GLU A 328 6.89 -3.26 -28.60
CA GLU A 328 5.51 -2.79 -28.85
C GLU A 328 4.58 -3.04 -27.65
N SER A 329 4.74 -4.18 -26.98
CA SER A 329 3.95 -4.54 -25.78
C SER A 329 4.24 -3.62 -24.61
N MET A 330 5.52 -3.32 -24.34
CA MET A 330 5.91 -2.44 -23.24
C MET A 330 5.50 -0.98 -23.51
N GLU A 331 5.62 -0.52 -24.75
CA GLU A 331 5.14 0.81 -25.16
C GLU A 331 3.64 0.95 -24.96
N LEU A 332 2.85 -0.06 -25.41
CA LEU A 332 1.40 -0.07 -25.23
C LEU A 332 1.01 -0.13 -23.76
N LEU A 333 1.69 -0.95 -22.95
CA LEU A 333 1.47 -1.05 -21.51
C LEU A 333 1.68 0.31 -20.82
N VAL A 334 2.79 0.99 -21.07
CA VAL A 334 3.09 2.31 -20.49
C VAL A 334 2.02 3.33 -20.90
N LYS A 335 1.65 3.39 -22.19
CA LYS A 335 0.60 4.27 -22.69
C LYS A 335 -0.75 4.00 -22.01
N THR A 336 -1.12 2.73 -21.85
CA THR A 336 -2.35 2.32 -21.19
C THR A 336 -2.37 2.73 -19.73
N LEU A 337 -1.32 2.41 -18.97
CA LEU A 337 -1.21 2.75 -17.55
C LEU A 337 -1.19 4.27 -17.30
N ASN A 338 -0.65 5.05 -18.22
CA ASN A 338 -0.69 6.51 -18.16
C ASN A 338 -2.11 7.10 -18.25
N THR A 339 -3.06 6.35 -18.79
CA THR A 339 -4.49 6.76 -18.79
C THR A 339 -5.17 6.53 -17.44
N TYR A 340 -4.60 5.73 -16.54
CA TYR A 340 -5.19 5.39 -15.27
C TYR A 340 -5.11 6.54 -14.26
N SER A 341 -5.95 6.49 -13.22
CA SER A 341 -6.05 7.57 -12.24
C SER A 341 -4.89 7.62 -11.25
N LYS A 342 -4.27 6.45 -10.97
CA LYS A 342 -3.21 6.29 -9.97
C LYS A 342 -1.91 5.87 -10.61
N GLU A 343 -0.83 6.11 -9.91
CA GLU A 343 0.52 5.73 -10.30
C GLU A 343 0.74 4.22 -10.18
N THR A 344 1.69 3.72 -10.97
CA THR A 344 2.11 2.31 -10.97
C THR A 344 3.63 2.23 -10.95
N THR A 345 4.17 1.35 -10.12
CA THR A 345 5.61 1.11 -10.01
C THR A 345 5.97 -0.30 -10.47
N LEU A 346 6.98 -0.40 -11.33
CA LEU A 346 7.53 -1.64 -11.84
C LEU A 346 8.96 -1.82 -11.32
N ASN A 347 9.21 -2.88 -10.55
CA ASN A 347 10.55 -3.21 -10.04
C ASN A 347 11.20 -4.24 -10.98
N ILE A 348 12.42 -3.97 -11.45
CA ILE A 348 13.18 -4.75 -12.42
C ILE A 348 14.65 -4.88 -12.02
N GLY A 349 15.42 -5.71 -12.72
CA GLY A 349 16.88 -5.65 -12.76
C GLY A 349 17.61 -6.84 -12.15
N THR A 350 16.95 -7.70 -11.38
CA THR A 350 17.61 -8.85 -10.74
C THR A 350 17.45 -10.17 -11.50
N ASN A 351 16.58 -10.23 -12.50
CA ASN A 351 16.47 -11.40 -13.36
C ASN A 351 17.68 -11.47 -14.33
N MET A 352 18.49 -12.52 -14.20
CA MET A 352 19.69 -12.74 -15.02
C MET A 352 19.42 -13.58 -16.29
N GLU A 353 18.19 -14.03 -16.52
CA GLU A 353 17.81 -14.72 -17.74
C GLU A 353 17.68 -13.71 -18.90
N VAL A 354 17.95 -14.13 -20.12
CA VAL A 354 17.92 -13.27 -21.30
C VAL A 354 16.53 -12.65 -21.51
N GLU A 355 15.50 -13.42 -21.27
CA GLU A 355 14.10 -13.04 -21.42
C GLU A 355 13.73 -11.89 -20.46
N GLY A 356 14.09 -12.02 -19.17
CA GLY A 356 13.86 -10.98 -18.18
C GLY A 356 14.65 -9.71 -18.47
N LYS A 357 15.87 -9.85 -18.97
CA LYS A 357 16.70 -8.73 -19.40
C LYS A 357 16.12 -8.00 -20.62
N LEU A 358 15.53 -8.73 -21.57
CA LEU A 358 14.82 -8.13 -22.71
C LEU A 358 13.61 -7.32 -22.22
N VAL A 359 12.82 -7.85 -21.32
CA VAL A 359 11.68 -7.14 -20.71
C VAL A 359 12.17 -5.86 -20.02
N SER A 360 13.24 -5.93 -19.20
CA SER A 360 13.81 -4.78 -18.50
C SER A 360 14.28 -3.69 -19.47
N ASN A 361 14.97 -4.06 -20.56
CA ASN A 361 15.42 -3.09 -21.56
C ASN A 361 14.25 -2.45 -22.32
N SER A 362 13.23 -3.24 -22.68
CA SER A 362 12.07 -2.74 -23.44
C SER A 362 11.20 -1.81 -22.60
N ILE A 363 11.01 -2.09 -21.29
CA ILE A 363 10.27 -1.16 -20.42
C ILE A 363 11.03 0.15 -20.19
N LEU A 364 12.36 0.11 -20.04
CA LEU A 364 13.18 1.33 -19.95
C LEU A 364 13.08 2.17 -21.22
N LYS A 365 13.07 1.54 -22.39
CA LYS A 365 12.86 2.20 -23.68
C LYS A 365 11.47 2.84 -23.74
N ALA A 366 10.43 2.12 -23.34
CA ALA A 366 9.07 2.63 -23.34
C ALA A 366 8.90 3.85 -22.41
N ILE A 367 9.55 3.86 -21.23
CA ILE A 367 9.57 5.02 -20.32
C ILE A 367 10.34 6.21 -20.94
N GLU A 368 11.44 5.96 -21.60
CA GLU A 368 12.21 6.99 -22.31
C GLU A 368 11.39 7.70 -23.38
N GLU A 369 10.59 6.96 -24.15
CA GLU A 369 9.74 7.47 -25.22
C GLU A 369 8.49 8.23 -24.70
N ASN A 370 8.03 7.94 -23.47
CA ASN A 370 6.81 8.49 -22.88
C ASN A 370 7.07 9.46 -21.70
N LYS A 371 8.05 10.36 -21.81
CA LYS A 371 8.50 11.26 -20.72
C LYS A 371 7.46 12.22 -20.16
N ASN A 372 6.51 12.67 -20.97
CA ASN A 372 5.55 13.68 -20.59
C ASN A 372 4.36 13.06 -19.84
N ASN A 373 4.09 13.52 -18.61
CA ASN A 373 2.95 13.11 -17.80
C ASN A 373 2.94 11.60 -17.42
N ASN A 374 4.13 11.04 -17.13
CA ASN A 374 4.28 9.62 -16.85
C ASN A 374 3.79 9.28 -15.45
N LYS A 375 2.85 8.32 -15.36
CA LYS A 375 2.35 7.71 -14.12
C LYS A 375 2.93 6.31 -13.87
N VAL A 376 3.80 5.85 -14.76
CA VAL A 376 4.51 4.59 -14.65
C VAL A 376 5.93 4.88 -14.21
N PHE A 377 6.33 4.35 -13.06
CA PHE A 377 7.66 4.52 -12.49
C PHE A 377 8.40 3.19 -12.53
N VAL A 378 9.67 3.25 -12.87
CA VAL A 378 10.55 2.08 -12.87
C VAL A 378 11.56 2.22 -11.74
N ILE A 379 11.75 1.11 -11.02
CA ILE A 379 12.78 0.98 -9.99
C ILE A 379 13.75 -0.12 -10.43
N LEU A 380 15.02 0.27 -10.59
CA LEU A 380 16.11 -0.70 -10.78
C LEU A 380 16.54 -1.23 -9.42
N LYS A 381 16.39 -2.53 -9.21
CA LYS A 381 16.97 -3.26 -8.07
C LYS A 381 18.45 -3.49 -8.33
N VAL A 382 19.30 -2.97 -7.47
CA VAL A 382 20.76 -3.14 -7.53
C VAL A 382 21.22 -4.16 -6.51
N LYS A 383 22.02 -5.14 -6.97
CA LYS A 383 22.51 -6.26 -6.17
C LYS A 383 23.92 -6.69 -6.57
N ASP A 384 24.78 -6.93 -5.60
CA ASP A 384 26.14 -7.46 -5.82
C ASP A 384 26.10 -8.79 -6.57
N GLY A 385 26.98 -8.95 -7.56
CA GLY A 385 27.06 -10.16 -8.37
C GLY A 385 25.96 -10.30 -9.43
N VAL A 386 25.07 -9.29 -9.57
CA VAL A 386 23.99 -9.28 -10.54
C VAL A 386 24.13 -8.14 -11.55
N ASN A 387 24.27 -6.89 -11.08
CA ASN A 387 24.27 -5.72 -11.94
C ASN A 387 25.10 -4.52 -11.42
N LEU A 388 25.90 -4.69 -10.36
CA LEU A 388 26.63 -3.57 -9.74
C LEU A 388 28.07 -3.43 -10.26
N GLN A 389 28.71 -4.51 -10.66
CA GLN A 389 30.09 -4.51 -11.11
C GLN A 389 30.20 -4.78 -12.62
N PRO A 390 31.24 -4.28 -13.32
CA PRO A 390 31.41 -4.48 -14.78
C PRO A 390 31.39 -5.94 -15.25
N LYS A 391 31.74 -6.89 -14.38
CA LYS A 391 31.69 -8.33 -14.65
C LYS A 391 30.32 -8.97 -14.46
N ASP A 392 29.39 -8.25 -13.89
CA ASP A 392 28.06 -8.77 -13.57
C ASP A 392 27.21 -8.90 -14.84
N LYS A 393 26.38 -9.93 -14.91
CA LYS A 393 25.62 -10.29 -16.13
C LYS A 393 24.66 -9.20 -16.60
N ASN A 394 24.09 -8.42 -15.68
CA ASN A 394 23.15 -7.34 -15.96
C ASN A 394 23.78 -5.93 -15.74
N TYR A 395 25.09 -5.80 -15.75
CA TYR A 395 25.76 -4.51 -15.54
C TYR A 395 25.38 -3.46 -16.58
N ASP A 396 25.25 -3.87 -17.84
CA ASP A 396 24.79 -3.01 -18.94
C ASP A 396 23.40 -2.39 -18.70
N LEU A 397 22.54 -3.06 -17.90
CA LEU A 397 21.26 -2.50 -17.49
C LEU A 397 21.44 -1.32 -16.53
N LEU A 398 22.39 -1.40 -15.60
CA LEU A 398 22.75 -0.29 -14.73
C LEU A 398 23.35 0.88 -15.54
N GLU A 399 24.26 0.59 -16.48
CA GLU A 399 24.81 1.61 -17.38
C GLU A 399 23.70 2.31 -18.17
N ARG A 400 22.76 1.55 -18.72
CA ARG A 400 21.59 2.09 -19.43
C ARG A 400 20.76 3.02 -18.56
N VAL A 401 20.51 2.65 -17.30
CA VAL A 401 19.78 3.48 -16.34
C VAL A 401 20.54 4.77 -16.01
N CYS A 402 21.87 4.70 -15.82
CA CYS A 402 22.71 5.90 -15.63
C CYS A 402 22.60 6.84 -16.83
N GLU A 403 22.71 6.31 -18.06
CA GLU A 403 22.53 7.12 -19.28
C GLU A 403 21.17 7.80 -19.39
N LEU A 404 20.08 7.09 -19.02
CA LEU A 404 18.72 7.64 -19.03
C LEU A 404 18.57 8.80 -18.04
N ILE A 405 19.16 8.69 -16.86
CA ILE A 405 19.15 9.75 -15.86
C ILE A 405 19.97 10.95 -16.34
N GLU A 406 21.20 10.72 -16.82
CA GLU A 406 22.13 11.78 -17.22
C GLU A 406 21.68 12.55 -18.47
N LYS A 407 21.29 11.82 -19.51
CA LYS A 407 20.99 12.42 -20.83
C LYS A 407 19.57 12.94 -20.94
N ASN A 408 18.65 12.26 -20.28
CA ASN A 408 17.22 12.42 -20.54
C ASN A 408 16.41 13.00 -19.38
N ASN A 409 17.05 13.24 -18.22
CA ASN A 409 16.36 13.68 -17.01
C ASN A 409 15.17 12.75 -16.63
N THR A 410 15.30 11.46 -16.96
CA THR A 410 14.26 10.47 -16.65
C THR A 410 14.40 10.07 -15.20
N MET A 411 13.33 10.22 -14.42
CA MET A 411 13.30 9.87 -13.00
C MET A 411 13.18 8.35 -12.84
N ILE A 412 14.25 7.69 -12.43
CA ILE A 412 14.27 6.26 -12.13
C ILE A 412 14.64 6.06 -10.66
N GLY A 413 13.94 5.13 -9.99
CA GLY A 413 14.28 4.71 -8.64
C GLY A 413 15.42 3.69 -8.64
N ILE A 414 16.27 3.75 -7.63
CA ILE A 414 17.35 2.77 -7.39
C ILE A 414 17.14 2.13 -6.01
N ALA A 415 16.90 0.82 -5.99
CA ALA A 415 16.71 0.06 -4.74
C ALA A 415 17.94 -0.82 -4.48
N PHE A 416 18.57 -0.63 -3.32
CA PHE A 416 19.80 -1.34 -2.93
C PHE A 416 19.45 -2.57 -2.09
N LEU A 417 19.45 -3.76 -2.70
CA LEU A 417 19.10 -5.00 -2.04
C LEU A 417 20.15 -5.46 -1.02
N ASP A 418 21.38 -5.00 -1.18
CA ASP A 418 22.52 -5.39 -0.34
C ASP A 418 22.68 -4.56 0.94
N SER A 419 21.82 -3.55 1.19
CA SER A 419 21.78 -2.87 2.47
C SER A 419 21.52 -3.87 3.59
N GLU A 420 22.21 -3.75 4.73
CA GLU A 420 22.18 -4.72 5.83
C GLU A 420 20.75 -5.07 6.28
N TYR A 421 19.88 -4.06 6.37
CA TYR A 421 18.49 -4.25 6.80
C TYR A 421 17.59 -4.83 5.68
N ASN A 422 17.93 -4.67 4.40
CA ASN A 422 17.25 -5.34 3.30
C ASN A 422 17.65 -6.82 3.20
N LYS A 423 18.93 -7.13 3.45
CA LYS A 423 19.41 -8.51 3.50
C LYS A 423 18.73 -9.36 4.57
N LYS A 424 18.33 -8.77 5.69
CA LYS A 424 17.62 -9.51 6.76
C LYS A 424 16.30 -10.13 6.30
N ILE A 425 15.61 -9.48 5.36
CA ILE A 425 14.32 -9.92 4.82
C ILE A 425 14.53 -10.99 3.74
N TYR A 426 15.65 -10.94 3.02
CA TYR A 426 15.97 -11.85 1.92
C TYR A 426 16.26 -13.27 2.41
N LYS A 427 15.51 -14.25 1.89
CA LYS A 427 15.61 -15.69 2.24
C LYS A 427 16.17 -16.56 1.10
N GLY A 428 16.87 -15.96 0.13
CA GLY A 428 17.48 -16.67 -1.01
C GLY A 428 16.61 -16.78 -2.26
N GLU A 429 15.35 -16.37 -2.20
CA GLU A 429 14.41 -16.40 -3.32
C GLU A 429 14.05 -14.99 -3.80
N ALA A 430 13.85 -14.81 -5.11
CA ALA A 430 13.47 -13.53 -5.69
C ALA A 430 12.18 -12.93 -5.05
N ARG A 431 11.21 -13.79 -4.68
CA ARG A 431 9.97 -13.40 -4.02
C ARG A 431 10.16 -12.78 -2.62
N THR A 432 11.34 -12.94 -2.03
CA THR A 432 11.72 -12.34 -0.74
C THR A 432 12.58 -11.08 -0.90
N GLU A 433 12.92 -10.69 -2.12
CA GLU A 433 13.63 -9.44 -2.40
C GLU A 433 12.74 -8.25 -2.10
N VAL A 434 13.28 -7.29 -1.36
CA VAL A 434 12.57 -6.03 -1.07
C VAL A 434 12.19 -5.32 -2.36
N ALA A 435 10.96 -4.80 -2.39
CA ALA A 435 10.47 -3.93 -3.45
C ALA A 435 9.91 -2.65 -2.83
N TYR A 436 10.15 -1.55 -3.51
CA TYR A 436 9.66 -0.23 -3.14
C TYR A 436 8.59 0.23 -4.12
N ASN A 437 7.75 1.14 -3.65
CA ASN A 437 6.93 1.93 -4.53
C ASN A 437 7.62 3.26 -4.87
N ASN A 438 7.04 4.03 -5.77
CA ASN A 438 7.59 5.29 -6.25
C ASN A 438 7.93 6.29 -5.12
N PHE A 439 7.16 6.30 -4.04
CA PHE A 439 7.34 7.21 -2.89
C PHE A 439 8.17 6.60 -1.75
N GLY A 440 8.81 5.47 -2.00
CA GLY A 440 9.70 4.82 -1.03
C GLY A 440 9.01 3.93 0.00
N ALA A 441 7.69 3.76 -0.05
CA ALA A 441 7.03 2.78 0.81
C ALA A 441 7.41 1.35 0.38
N ARG A 442 7.54 0.47 1.35
CA ARG A 442 7.90 -0.94 1.15
C ARG A 442 7.13 -1.82 2.12
N ILE A 443 7.13 -3.11 1.86
CA ILE A 443 6.63 -4.11 2.80
C ILE A 443 7.75 -4.45 3.79
N CYS A 444 7.44 -4.39 5.08
CA CYS A 444 8.37 -4.77 6.13
C CYS A 444 8.43 -6.30 6.34
N GLU A 445 9.31 -6.75 7.21
CA GLU A 445 9.39 -8.16 7.63
C GLU A 445 8.02 -8.65 8.14
N ASN A 446 7.65 -9.90 7.80
CA ASN A 446 6.41 -10.50 8.27
C ASN A 446 6.66 -11.26 9.57
N ILE A 447 6.45 -10.60 10.71
CA ILE A 447 6.69 -11.23 12.02
C ILE A 447 5.61 -12.24 12.43
N ILE A 448 4.48 -12.26 11.71
CA ILE A 448 3.32 -13.09 12.03
C ILE A 448 3.53 -14.52 11.57
N ASP A 449 4.19 -14.67 10.42
CA ASP A 449 4.44 -15.97 9.79
C ASP A 449 5.74 -15.90 8.97
N GLU A 450 6.83 -16.43 9.53
CA GLU A 450 8.14 -16.44 8.88
C GLU A 450 8.14 -17.26 7.58
N ASN A 451 7.25 -18.25 7.44
CA ASN A 451 7.11 -19.02 6.21
C ASN A 451 6.45 -18.22 5.08
N LYS A 452 5.85 -17.08 5.42
CA LYS A 452 5.22 -16.11 4.50
C LYS A 452 6.00 -14.81 4.44
N ALA A 453 7.32 -14.90 4.48
CA ALA A 453 8.23 -13.75 4.37
C ALA A 453 8.32 -13.16 2.94
N ILE A 454 7.43 -13.57 2.02
CA ILE A 454 7.37 -13.06 0.65
C ILE A 454 6.89 -11.60 0.62
N ILE A 455 7.30 -10.87 -0.41
CA ILE A 455 6.89 -9.49 -0.67
C ILE A 455 5.61 -9.43 -1.52
N PRO A 456 5.48 -10.23 -2.62
CA PRO A 456 4.29 -10.25 -3.44
C PRO A 456 3.03 -10.65 -2.67
N GLY A 457 1.88 -10.09 -3.03
CA GLY A 457 0.59 -10.36 -2.40
C GLY A 457 0.38 -9.71 -1.03
N ARG A 458 1.27 -8.81 -0.59
CA ARG A 458 1.16 -8.07 0.68
C ARG A 458 0.85 -6.59 0.45
N VAL A 459 0.31 -5.92 1.48
CA VAL A 459 -0.22 -4.56 1.40
C VAL A 459 0.33 -3.62 2.48
N ASN A 460 0.39 -2.33 2.18
CA ASN A 460 0.42 -1.28 3.17
C ASN A 460 -1.03 -0.93 3.53
N LEU A 461 -1.41 -1.05 4.79
CA LEU A 461 -2.79 -0.91 5.25
C LEU A 461 -3.15 0.56 5.47
N SER A 462 -2.39 1.23 6.32
CA SER A 462 -2.65 2.62 6.71
C SER A 462 -1.46 3.26 7.43
N THR A 463 -1.42 4.60 7.39
CA THR A 463 -0.37 5.39 8.02
C THR A 463 -0.96 6.51 8.86
N THR A 464 -0.37 6.75 10.03
CA THR A 464 -0.63 7.92 10.88
C THR A 464 0.69 8.63 11.16
N TYR A 465 0.72 9.95 10.93
CA TYR A 465 1.93 10.77 11.06
C TYR A 465 1.89 11.62 12.32
N ILE A 466 3.07 11.80 12.93
CA ILE A 466 3.28 12.63 14.13
C ILE A 466 3.94 13.94 13.71
N ASN A 467 3.46 15.08 14.25
CA ASN A 467 4.00 16.41 14.06
C ASN A 467 5.19 16.64 15.05
N LEU A 468 6.41 16.28 14.64
CA LEU A 468 7.61 16.47 15.47
C LEU A 468 7.95 17.96 15.72
N PRO A 469 7.83 18.90 14.74
CA PRO A 469 8.08 20.32 14.97
C PRO A 469 7.33 20.89 16.17
N ARG A 470 6.06 20.53 16.35
CA ARG A 470 5.27 20.97 17.50
C ARG A 470 5.88 20.58 18.83
N LEU A 471 6.31 19.33 18.96
CA LEU A 471 6.99 18.84 20.14
C LEU A 471 8.31 19.58 20.36
N GLY A 472 9.08 19.78 19.29
CA GLY A 472 10.32 20.56 19.33
C GLY A 472 10.09 22.00 19.78
N ILE A 473 9.07 22.68 19.28
CA ILE A 473 8.74 24.06 19.71
C ILE A 473 8.34 24.10 21.19
N LYS A 474 7.52 23.14 21.64
CA LYS A 474 7.01 23.11 23.01
C LYS A 474 8.11 22.86 24.06
N TYR A 475 9.03 21.95 23.77
CA TYR A 475 10.06 21.50 24.72
C TYR A 475 11.47 21.98 24.41
N GLY A 476 11.68 22.64 23.28
CA GLY A 476 13.00 23.08 22.81
C GLY A 476 13.51 24.37 23.44
N LYS A 477 14.78 24.65 23.20
CA LYS A 477 15.46 25.89 23.60
C LYS A 477 14.78 27.16 23.06
N ILE A 478 14.00 27.04 22.00
CA ILE A 478 13.35 28.19 21.37
C ILE A 478 12.32 28.86 22.29
N ASN A 479 11.68 28.10 23.16
CA ASN A 479 10.70 28.59 24.14
C ASN A 479 11.17 28.43 25.61
N ASN A 480 12.32 27.77 25.84
CA ASN A 480 12.83 27.47 27.15
C ASN A 480 14.32 27.78 27.21
N ASN A 481 14.84 28.14 28.38
CA ASN A 481 16.30 28.39 28.57
C ASN A 481 17.14 27.14 28.25
N LYS A 482 16.56 25.94 28.40
CA LYS A 482 17.18 24.64 28.12
C LYS A 482 16.12 23.70 27.57
N ALA A 483 16.50 22.84 26.61
CA ALA A 483 15.61 21.81 26.09
C ALA A 483 15.20 20.82 27.19
N ASP A 484 13.90 20.57 27.32
CA ASP A 484 13.32 19.55 28.19
C ASP A 484 13.14 18.24 27.44
N LEU A 485 14.21 17.44 27.40
CA LEU A 485 14.17 16.12 26.73
C LEU A 485 13.19 15.16 27.41
N LYS A 486 13.02 15.21 28.72
CA LYS A 486 12.11 14.32 29.44
C LYS A 486 10.67 14.60 29.07
N GLY A 487 10.26 15.87 29.08
CA GLY A 487 8.92 16.28 28.66
C GLY A 487 8.67 15.94 27.18
N PHE A 488 9.67 16.15 26.32
CA PHE A 488 9.61 15.80 24.90
C PHE A 488 9.33 14.31 24.69
N TYR A 489 10.11 13.41 25.29
CA TYR A 489 9.94 11.98 25.11
C TYR A 489 8.63 11.45 25.72
N ASN A 490 8.20 12.00 26.86
CA ASN A 490 6.91 11.63 27.45
C ASN A 490 5.74 11.96 26.51
N GLU A 491 5.70 13.17 25.96
CA GLU A 491 4.62 13.53 25.02
C GLU A 491 4.77 12.83 23.67
N LEU A 492 5.99 12.59 23.20
CA LEU A 492 6.20 11.78 21.99
C LEU A 492 5.64 10.37 22.17
N GLU A 493 5.87 9.72 23.31
CA GLU A 493 5.30 8.42 23.64
C GLU A 493 3.77 8.45 23.63
N GLU A 494 3.15 9.48 24.23
CA GLU A 494 1.69 9.65 24.17
C GLU A 494 1.18 9.75 22.71
N LYS A 495 1.88 10.46 21.81
CA LYS A 495 1.48 10.57 20.41
C LYS A 495 1.69 9.26 19.64
N ILE A 496 2.72 8.49 19.98
CA ILE A 496 2.97 7.15 19.42
C ILE A 496 1.85 6.19 19.86
N GLU A 497 1.50 6.16 21.14
CA GLU A 497 0.39 5.35 21.69
C GLU A 497 -0.95 5.72 21.02
N LEU A 498 -1.23 7.02 20.90
CA LEU A 498 -2.45 7.51 20.23
C LEU A 498 -2.51 7.08 18.77
N SER A 499 -1.37 7.16 18.04
CA SER A 499 -1.26 6.75 16.63
C SER A 499 -1.45 5.24 16.49
N LYS A 500 -0.84 4.44 17.36
CA LYS A 500 -1.02 2.99 17.42
C LYS A 500 -2.49 2.61 17.66
N ASP A 501 -3.13 3.20 18.66
CA ASP A 501 -4.55 2.94 18.96
C ASP A 501 -5.45 3.27 17.76
N GLN A 502 -5.17 4.38 17.07
CA GLN A 502 -5.90 4.80 15.88
C GLN A 502 -5.70 3.83 14.71
N LEU A 503 -4.47 3.34 14.51
CA LEU A 503 -4.15 2.35 13.47
C LEU A 503 -4.86 1.02 13.74
N LEU A 504 -4.92 0.56 14.98
CA LEU A 504 -5.67 -0.64 15.38
C LEU A 504 -7.18 -0.47 15.11
N ASP A 505 -7.77 0.66 15.50
CA ASP A 505 -9.19 0.94 15.22
C ASP A 505 -9.48 0.95 13.70
N ARG A 506 -8.56 1.47 12.88
CA ARG A 506 -8.69 1.46 11.42
C ARG A 506 -8.53 0.07 10.85
N PHE A 507 -7.58 -0.70 11.34
CA PHE A 507 -7.37 -2.09 10.96
C PHE A 507 -8.61 -2.95 11.25
N ASP A 508 -9.18 -2.81 12.45
CA ASP A 508 -10.42 -3.51 12.79
C ASP A 508 -11.58 -3.10 11.87
N ASN A 509 -11.71 -1.80 11.55
CA ASN A 509 -12.68 -1.34 10.56
C ASN A 509 -12.46 -1.95 9.17
N GLN A 510 -11.22 -2.09 8.72
CA GLN A 510 -10.88 -2.76 7.46
C GLN A 510 -11.25 -4.25 7.51
N CYS A 511 -10.95 -4.93 8.61
CA CYS A 511 -11.26 -6.35 8.80
C CYS A 511 -12.77 -6.66 8.81
N THR A 512 -13.65 -5.70 9.14
CA THR A 512 -15.11 -5.87 9.16
C THR A 512 -15.76 -5.71 7.78
N LYS A 513 -15.02 -5.39 6.75
CA LYS A 513 -15.56 -5.27 5.39
C LYS A 513 -15.88 -6.64 4.81
N ARG A 514 -16.68 -6.67 3.74
CA ARG A 514 -17.09 -7.90 3.06
C ARG A 514 -16.18 -8.20 1.88
N VAL A 515 -16.09 -9.45 1.49
CA VAL A 515 -15.35 -9.90 0.29
C VAL A 515 -15.88 -9.19 -0.97
N CYS A 516 -17.20 -9.04 -1.12
CA CYS A 516 -17.80 -8.33 -2.26
C CYS A 516 -17.40 -6.84 -2.39
N ASN A 517 -16.80 -6.23 -1.34
CA ASN A 517 -16.22 -4.89 -1.44
C ASN A 517 -14.80 -4.89 -2.03
N PHE A 518 -14.17 -6.06 -2.08
CA PHE A 518 -12.81 -6.28 -2.59
C PHE A 518 -12.79 -7.53 -3.47
N PRO A 519 -13.56 -7.53 -4.58
CA PRO A 519 -13.76 -8.71 -5.41
C PRO A 519 -12.44 -9.23 -6.00
N PHE A 520 -11.51 -8.36 -6.39
CA PHE A 520 -10.21 -8.76 -6.94
C PHE A 520 -9.19 -9.09 -5.84
N LEU A 521 -8.94 -8.17 -4.91
CA LEU A 521 -7.86 -8.35 -3.91
C LEU A 521 -8.14 -9.52 -2.98
N ILE A 522 -9.38 -9.72 -2.59
CA ILE A 522 -9.80 -10.77 -1.65
C ILE A 522 -10.58 -11.87 -2.37
N GLY A 523 -11.60 -11.53 -3.16
CA GLY A 523 -12.49 -12.50 -3.80
C GLY A 523 -11.79 -13.37 -4.84
N ASP A 524 -10.96 -12.78 -5.70
CA ASP A 524 -10.17 -13.48 -6.70
C ASP A 524 -8.82 -14.01 -6.16
N GLY A 525 -8.51 -13.73 -4.89
CA GLY A 525 -7.35 -14.32 -4.22
C GLY A 525 -6.02 -13.58 -4.45
N ALA A 526 -6.01 -12.32 -4.89
CA ALA A 526 -4.78 -11.59 -5.20
C ALA A 526 -3.86 -11.36 -3.99
N LEU A 527 -4.43 -11.22 -2.79
CA LEU A 527 -3.63 -11.07 -1.56
C LEU A 527 -3.30 -12.43 -0.92
N ILE A 528 -2.27 -12.42 -0.10
CA ILE A 528 -1.84 -13.58 0.67
C ILE A 528 -2.98 -14.04 1.61
N ASP A 529 -3.23 -15.34 1.67
CA ASP A 529 -4.29 -15.98 2.48
C ASP A 529 -5.73 -15.53 2.17
N SER A 530 -5.96 -14.78 1.08
CA SER A 530 -7.31 -14.33 0.72
C SER A 530 -8.15 -15.42 0.07
N GLU A 531 -7.55 -16.40 -0.60
CA GLU A 531 -8.24 -17.53 -1.24
C GLU A 531 -9.05 -18.42 -0.29
N ARG A 532 -8.80 -18.29 1.01
CA ARG A 532 -9.48 -19.05 2.08
C ARG A 532 -10.55 -18.25 2.81
N ILE A 533 -10.86 -17.03 2.34
CA ILE A 533 -11.82 -16.14 2.98
C ILE A 533 -13.17 -16.30 2.28
N LYS A 534 -14.20 -16.68 3.04
CA LYS A 534 -15.58 -16.76 2.57
C LYS A 534 -16.27 -15.41 2.71
N GLU A 535 -17.41 -15.21 2.03
CA GLU A 535 -18.13 -13.92 1.96
C GLU A 535 -18.45 -13.29 3.34
N ASP A 536 -18.77 -14.11 4.34
CA ASP A 536 -19.11 -13.65 5.70
C ASP A 536 -17.92 -13.68 6.68
N ASP A 537 -16.74 -14.13 6.24
CA ASP A 537 -15.55 -14.19 7.09
C ASP A 537 -14.96 -12.78 7.31
N SER A 538 -14.16 -12.64 8.39
CA SER A 538 -13.31 -11.48 8.61
C SER A 538 -12.16 -11.45 7.60
N LEU A 539 -11.87 -10.26 7.04
CA LEU A 539 -10.71 -10.07 6.16
C LEU A 539 -9.37 -10.14 6.92
N ARG A 540 -9.40 -10.29 8.25
CA ARG A 540 -8.21 -10.29 9.11
C ARG A 540 -7.18 -11.35 8.71
N LYS A 541 -7.63 -12.52 8.21
CA LYS A 541 -6.73 -13.62 7.79
C LYS A 541 -5.68 -13.15 6.77
N SER A 542 -6.09 -12.32 5.82
CA SER A 542 -5.22 -11.74 4.80
C SER A 542 -4.58 -10.43 5.25
N LEU A 543 -5.36 -9.50 5.78
CA LEU A 543 -4.90 -8.15 6.09
C LEU A 543 -3.88 -8.09 7.22
N LYS A 544 -3.82 -9.08 8.13
CA LYS A 544 -2.82 -9.14 9.20
C LYS A 544 -1.38 -9.14 8.69
N HIS A 545 -1.13 -9.64 7.48
CA HIS A 545 0.19 -9.66 6.85
C HIS A 545 0.63 -8.30 6.29
N GLY A 546 -0.25 -7.31 6.30
CA GLY A 546 0.03 -5.95 5.85
C GLY A 546 0.71 -5.09 6.91
N ASN A 547 1.20 -3.91 6.49
CA ASN A 547 1.88 -2.95 7.36
C ASN A 547 0.92 -1.94 7.99
N LEU A 548 1.13 -1.64 9.27
CA LEU A 548 0.56 -0.50 10.00
C LEU A 548 1.69 0.51 10.28
N CYS A 549 1.63 1.69 9.68
CA CYS A 549 2.76 2.59 9.65
C CYS A 549 2.58 3.80 10.58
N ILE A 550 3.60 4.10 11.39
CA ILE A 550 3.76 5.38 12.09
C ILE A 550 4.79 6.20 11.32
N GLY A 551 4.35 7.34 10.79
CA GLY A 551 5.21 8.26 10.07
C GLY A 551 5.56 9.50 10.90
N VAL A 552 6.60 10.22 10.51
CA VAL A 552 7.02 11.47 11.15
C VAL A 552 7.24 12.57 10.12
N ILE A 553 7.03 13.81 10.55
CA ILE A 553 7.23 15.00 9.73
C ILE A 553 8.10 15.99 10.46
N GLY A 554 8.99 16.66 9.71
CA GLY A 554 9.69 17.85 10.17
C GLY A 554 10.75 17.60 11.23
N LEU A 555 11.51 16.49 11.10
CA LEU A 555 12.62 16.24 12.05
C LEU A 555 13.61 17.41 12.08
N ALA A 556 13.90 18.01 10.92
CA ALA A 556 14.81 19.15 10.84
C ALA A 556 14.30 20.36 11.64
N GLU A 557 13.02 20.70 11.50
CA GLU A 557 12.40 21.80 12.27
C GLU A 557 12.27 21.47 13.75
N CYS A 558 12.02 20.21 14.09
CA CYS A 558 12.04 19.75 15.50
C CYS A 558 13.43 19.99 16.13
N LEU A 559 14.49 19.56 15.46
CA LEU A 559 15.87 19.71 15.93
C LEU A 559 16.31 21.19 16.00
N LEU A 560 15.89 22.01 15.02
CA LEU A 560 16.07 23.47 15.07
C LEU A 560 15.42 24.07 16.31
N ALA A 561 14.21 23.66 16.64
CA ALA A 561 13.51 24.13 17.83
C ALA A 561 14.17 23.64 19.13
N MET A 562 14.63 22.37 19.16
CA MET A 562 15.25 21.75 20.31
C MET A 562 16.67 22.30 20.62
N LEU A 563 17.52 22.42 19.58
CA LEU A 563 18.95 22.65 19.72
C LEU A 563 19.45 23.91 18.99
N GLY A 564 18.64 24.53 18.12
CA GLY A 564 19.02 25.67 17.28
C GLY A 564 19.72 25.30 15.97
N LYS A 565 19.95 24.00 15.71
CA LYS A 565 20.57 23.47 14.49
C LYS A 565 19.86 22.17 14.10
N HIS A 566 19.73 21.91 12.79
CA HIS A 566 19.19 20.65 12.30
C HIS A 566 20.30 19.59 12.06
N GLN A 567 19.91 18.36 11.71
CA GLN A 567 20.83 17.21 11.55
C GLN A 567 21.94 17.40 10.49
N GLY A 568 21.75 18.29 9.52
CA GLY A 568 22.77 18.63 8.53
C GLY A 568 23.77 19.71 8.97
N GLU A 569 23.62 20.28 10.18
CA GLU A 569 24.44 21.39 10.67
C GLU A 569 25.24 21.03 11.93
N SER A 570 24.90 19.94 12.61
CA SER A 570 25.51 19.58 13.89
C SER A 570 25.45 18.08 14.15
N ALA A 571 26.57 17.51 14.62
CA ALA A 571 26.63 16.11 15.05
C ALA A 571 25.73 15.84 16.27
N GLU A 572 25.56 16.83 17.19
CA GLU A 572 24.64 16.72 18.33
C GLU A 572 23.20 16.60 17.85
N SER A 573 22.80 17.42 16.86
CA SER A 573 21.46 17.37 16.26
C SER A 573 21.25 16.07 15.48
N GLN A 574 22.25 15.59 14.75
CA GLN A 574 22.19 14.30 14.06
C GLN A 574 21.99 13.17 15.08
N LYS A 575 22.72 13.17 16.19
CA LYS A 575 22.58 12.17 17.24
C LYS A 575 21.17 12.17 17.85
N LEU A 576 20.67 13.34 18.24
CA LEU A 576 19.31 13.46 18.79
C LEU A 576 18.24 13.04 17.75
N GLY A 577 18.42 13.39 16.47
CA GLY A 577 17.52 12.98 15.41
C GLY A 577 17.44 11.45 15.26
N LEU A 578 18.57 10.77 15.32
CA LEU A 578 18.63 9.31 15.28
C LEU A 578 17.96 8.69 16.53
N GLU A 579 18.23 9.21 17.71
CA GLU A 579 17.62 8.76 18.97
C GLU A 579 16.07 8.89 18.94
N ILE A 580 15.54 9.98 18.38
CA ILE A 580 14.08 10.19 18.22
C ILE A 580 13.48 9.12 17.32
N ILE A 581 14.05 8.87 16.14
CA ILE A 581 13.51 7.88 15.19
C ILE A 581 13.69 6.46 15.73
N GLU A 582 14.81 6.17 16.39
CA GLU A 582 15.05 4.88 17.04
C GLU A 582 14.03 4.60 18.16
N PHE A 583 13.69 5.62 18.95
CA PHE A 583 12.66 5.51 19.99
C PHE A 583 11.30 5.12 19.39
N ILE A 584 10.89 5.76 18.28
CA ILE A 584 9.65 5.43 17.58
C ILE A 584 9.71 3.99 17.02
N LYS A 585 10.85 3.59 16.43
CA LYS A 585 11.06 2.25 15.91
C LYS A 585 10.94 1.19 17.01
N LYS A 586 11.59 1.40 18.15
CA LYS A 586 11.51 0.48 19.30
C LYS A 586 10.05 0.27 19.75
N LYS A 587 9.27 1.36 19.82
CA LYS A 587 7.84 1.27 20.14
C LYS A 587 7.04 0.48 19.08
N CYS A 588 7.32 0.69 17.80
CA CYS A 588 6.70 -0.12 16.73
C CYS A 588 7.06 -1.61 16.86
N ASP A 589 8.30 -1.94 17.17
CA ASP A 589 8.75 -3.32 17.38
C ASP A 589 8.04 -3.97 18.59
N GLU A 590 7.90 -3.23 19.72
CA GLU A 590 7.14 -3.65 20.89
C GLU A 590 5.66 -3.91 20.57
N TYR A 591 5.03 -3.02 19.77
CA TYR A 591 3.63 -3.20 19.34
C TYR A 591 3.47 -4.38 18.39
N SER A 592 4.43 -4.60 17.51
CA SER A 592 4.41 -5.72 16.60
C SER A 592 4.36 -7.05 17.35
N GLN A 593 5.19 -7.22 18.36
CA GLN A 593 5.19 -8.40 19.23
C GLN A 593 3.91 -8.50 20.06
N LYS A 594 3.47 -7.38 20.66
CA LYS A 594 2.30 -7.36 21.56
C LYS A 594 0.99 -7.68 20.86
N TYR A 595 0.79 -7.15 19.65
CA TYR A 595 -0.48 -7.26 18.91
C TYR A 595 -0.45 -8.33 17.81
N ASN A 596 0.71 -8.95 17.58
CA ASN A 596 0.94 -9.88 16.48
C ASN A 596 0.50 -9.30 15.11
N LEU A 597 0.97 -8.07 14.82
CA LEU A 597 0.72 -7.31 13.60
C LEU A 597 2.02 -6.60 13.18
N ASN A 598 2.17 -6.26 11.91
CA ASN A 598 3.40 -5.64 11.40
C ASN A 598 3.34 -4.11 11.56
N PHE A 599 3.72 -3.60 12.73
CA PHE A 599 3.93 -2.16 12.95
C PHE A 599 5.32 -1.74 12.45
N CYS A 600 5.39 -0.60 11.78
CA CYS A 600 6.65 -0.10 11.24
C CYS A 600 6.71 1.43 11.22
N VAL A 601 7.93 1.97 11.17
CA VAL A 601 8.16 3.40 10.95
C VAL A 601 8.28 3.66 9.46
N THR A 602 7.62 4.71 8.96
CA THR A 602 7.75 5.13 7.56
C THR A 602 8.24 6.57 7.44
N ALA A 603 9.11 6.79 6.45
CA ALA A 603 9.52 8.09 5.97
C ALA A 603 8.92 8.42 4.58
N SER A 604 8.05 7.54 4.06
CA SER A 604 7.25 7.80 2.87
C SER A 604 6.08 8.71 3.22
N CYS A 605 5.88 9.80 2.50
CA CYS A 605 5.01 10.89 2.93
C CYS A 605 3.91 11.29 1.95
N ASP A 606 2.79 11.76 2.51
CA ASP A 606 1.69 12.38 1.77
C ASP A 606 1.94 13.91 1.65
N LYS A 607 2.17 14.40 0.44
CA LYS A 607 2.45 15.83 0.18
C LYS A 607 1.37 16.79 0.70
N ASN A 608 0.11 16.35 0.81
CA ASN A 608 -1.00 17.17 1.28
C ASN A 608 -0.91 17.54 2.77
N MET A 609 -0.07 16.85 3.52
CA MET A 609 0.07 16.97 4.97
C MET A 609 0.97 18.14 5.39
N TYR A 610 2.05 18.40 4.66
CA TYR A 610 3.10 19.33 5.06
C TYR A 610 2.59 20.75 5.32
N GLY A 611 1.72 21.25 4.45
CA GLY A 611 1.14 22.57 4.58
C GLY A 611 0.07 22.70 5.67
N LYS A 612 -0.54 21.59 6.12
CA LYS A 612 -1.55 21.61 7.17
C LYS A 612 -0.93 21.81 8.55
N PHE A 613 0.10 21.04 8.89
CA PHE A 613 0.76 21.15 10.19
C PHE A 613 1.33 22.53 10.43
N ILE A 614 2.10 23.05 9.46
CA ILE A 614 2.75 24.36 9.63
C ILE A 614 1.73 25.49 9.77
N LYS A 615 0.57 25.42 9.10
CA LYS A 615 -0.51 26.44 9.26
C LYS A 615 -1.09 26.43 10.67
N LEU A 616 -1.29 25.25 11.25
CA LEU A 616 -1.82 25.11 12.60
C LEU A 616 -0.79 25.54 13.64
N ASP A 617 0.48 25.17 13.48
CA ASP A 617 1.54 25.58 14.39
C ASP A 617 1.80 27.07 14.32
N LYS A 618 1.76 27.67 13.13
CA LYS A 618 1.87 29.10 12.94
C LYS A 618 0.71 29.87 13.59
N ALA A 619 -0.49 29.32 13.59
CA ALA A 619 -1.63 29.92 14.26
C ALA A 619 -1.48 29.94 15.80
N ILE A 620 -0.79 28.92 16.36
CA ILE A 620 -0.58 28.78 17.82
C ILE A 620 0.66 29.55 18.29
N TYR A 621 1.78 29.40 17.58
CA TYR A 621 3.10 29.86 18.02
C TYR A 621 3.62 31.09 17.27
N GLY A 622 2.88 31.57 16.24
CA GLY A 622 3.32 32.67 15.38
C GLY A 622 4.40 32.27 14.37
N ASN A 623 5.08 33.28 13.81
CA ASN A 623 6.19 33.13 12.88
C ASN A 623 7.48 32.85 13.66
N ILE A 624 7.98 31.64 13.60
CA ILE A 624 9.28 31.24 14.15
C ILE A 624 10.24 31.04 12.96
N ARG A 625 11.37 31.79 12.99
CA ARG A 625 12.37 31.81 11.92
C ARG A 625 12.89 30.39 11.64
N ASN A 626 12.93 30.02 10.36
CA ASN A 626 13.35 28.71 9.83
C ASN A 626 12.49 27.50 10.30
N ILE A 627 11.41 27.73 11.04
CA ILE A 627 10.49 26.68 11.51
C ILE A 627 9.10 26.90 10.90
N THR A 628 8.34 27.92 11.37
CA THR A 628 6.96 28.16 10.93
C THR A 628 6.83 29.27 9.90
N ASP A 629 7.89 29.95 9.53
CA ASP A 629 7.92 31.02 8.51
C ASP A 629 7.97 30.49 7.05
N LYS A 630 8.03 29.19 6.88
CA LYS A 630 8.04 28.48 5.59
C LYS A 630 6.62 28.20 5.09
N LYS A 631 6.50 27.67 3.86
CA LYS A 631 5.23 27.17 3.29
C LYS A 631 4.88 25.77 3.80
N THR A 632 5.89 24.92 4.01
CA THR A 632 5.76 23.52 4.42
C THR A 632 6.90 23.14 5.36
N TYR A 633 6.68 22.14 6.21
CA TYR A 633 7.75 21.46 6.95
C TYR A 633 8.57 20.58 6.02
N THR A 634 9.79 20.27 6.42
CA THR A 634 10.66 19.32 5.72
C THR A 634 10.06 17.91 5.84
N GLU A 635 10.19 17.16 4.74
CA GLU A 635 9.70 15.79 4.67
C GLU A 635 10.50 14.88 5.61
N SER A 636 9.81 14.15 6.48
CA SER A 636 10.36 13.13 7.38
C SER A 636 11.69 13.54 8.05
N PHE A 637 12.77 12.79 7.77
CA PHE A 637 14.12 12.98 8.32
C PHE A 637 15.07 13.74 7.39
N HIS A 638 14.57 14.22 6.24
CA HIS A 638 15.44 14.83 5.23
C HIS A 638 16.12 16.12 5.75
N VAL A 639 17.31 16.35 5.20
CA VAL A 639 17.96 17.64 5.33
C VAL A 639 17.18 18.66 4.49
N PRO A 640 16.89 19.87 5.02
CA PRO A 640 16.16 20.90 4.25
C PRO A 640 16.81 21.24 2.92
N GLU A 641 15.99 21.41 1.88
CA GLU A 641 16.47 21.68 0.51
C GLU A 641 17.35 22.96 0.39
N ASN A 642 17.13 23.93 1.27
CA ASN A 642 17.89 25.18 1.31
C ASN A 642 19.24 25.04 2.02
N CYS A 643 19.54 23.88 2.59
CA CYS A 643 20.83 23.59 3.20
C CYS A 643 21.86 23.31 2.10
N LYS A 644 22.93 24.11 2.07
CA LYS A 644 24.01 23.97 1.07
C LYS A 644 25.02 22.92 1.53
N ILE A 645 24.69 21.64 1.34
CA ILE A 645 25.61 20.52 1.57
C ILE A 645 25.87 19.78 0.27
N GLN A 646 27.07 19.16 0.17
CA GLN A 646 27.42 18.31 -0.95
C GLN A 646 26.60 17.00 -0.93
N THR A 647 26.41 16.40 -2.12
CA THR A 647 25.65 15.15 -2.25
C THR A 647 26.20 14.03 -1.37
N GLU A 648 27.54 13.90 -1.32
CA GLU A 648 28.20 12.88 -0.49
C GLU A 648 27.91 13.07 1.00
N GLU A 649 27.88 14.31 1.47
CA GLU A 649 27.59 14.64 2.85
C GLU A 649 26.11 14.38 3.18
N LYS A 650 25.20 14.77 2.27
CA LYS A 650 23.77 14.46 2.40
C LYS A 650 23.54 12.96 2.52
N ILE A 651 24.17 12.14 1.70
CA ILE A 651 24.08 10.68 1.75
C ILE A 651 24.50 10.17 3.14
N LYS A 652 25.63 10.64 3.67
CA LYS A 652 26.13 10.22 5.00
C LYS A 652 25.19 10.62 6.14
N ILE A 653 24.53 11.78 6.05
CA ILE A 653 23.60 12.27 7.06
C ILE A 653 22.29 11.49 7.03
N GLU A 654 21.72 11.24 5.84
CA GLU A 654 20.40 10.61 5.69
C GLU A 654 20.45 9.08 5.79
N ALA A 655 21.55 8.43 5.38
CA ALA A 655 21.69 6.97 5.33
C ALA A 655 21.39 6.26 6.68
N PRO A 656 21.84 6.75 7.85
CA PRO A 656 21.56 6.06 9.12
C PRO A 656 20.07 5.94 9.46
N TYR A 657 19.21 6.82 8.92
CA TYR A 657 17.76 6.77 9.14
C TYR A 657 17.08 5.64 8.35
N HIS A 658 17.67 5.20 7.22
CA HIS A 658 17.08 4.15 6.40
C HIS A 658 16.90 2.83 7.16
N LYS A 659 17.84 2.45 8.02
CA LYS A 659 17.73 1.24 8.86
C LYS A 659 16.63 1.34 9.94
N LEU A 660 16.21 2.56 10.29
CA LEU A 660 15.22 2.83 11.33
C LEU A 660 13.80 2.93 10.76
N THR A 661 13.65 3.08 9.45
CA THR A 661 12.37 3.30 8.77
C THR A 661 11.97 2.06 7.96
N SER A 662 11.58 0.99 8.68
CA SER A 662 11.28 -0.33 8.10
C SER A 662 10.06 -0.36 7.16
N GLY A 663 9.13 0.57 7.29
CA GLY A 663 7.94 0.70 6.44
C GLY A 663 8.17 1.49 5.15
N GLY A 664 9.34 2.11 5.01
CA GLY A 664 9.72 2.83 3.80
C GLY A 664 10.57 4.06 4.05
N HIS A 665 11.40 4.38 3.09
CA HIS A 665 12.32 5.52 3.07
C HIS A 665 12.71 5.84 1.63
N ILE A 666 13.24 7.03 1.43
CA ILE A 666 13.75 7.49 0.14
C ILE A 666 14.83 8.55 0.38
N ILE A 667 15.82 8.62 -0.48
CA ILE A 667 16.70 9.78 -0.60
C ILE A 667 16.54 10.40 -1.99
N TYR A 668 16.45 11.72 -2.05
CA TYR A 668 16.36 12.46 -3.30
C TYR A 668 17.73 13.04 -3.66
N ILE A 669 18.24 12.69 -4.84
CA ILE A 669 19.49 13.18 -5.39
C ILE A 669 19.21 13.92 -6.70
N ARG A 670 19.74 15.12 -6.86
CA ARG A 670 19.65 15.87 -8.12
C ARG A 670 20.75 15.41 -9.07
N GLY A 671 20.36 14.79 -10.19
CA GLY A 671 21.31 14.30 -11.20
C GLY A 671 22.15 15.42 -11.81
N LYS A 672 21.56 16.62 -12.00
CA LYS A 672 22.24 17.80 -12.55
C LYS A 672 23.42 18.30 -11.71
N ASP A 673 23.43 18.02 -10.41
CA ASP A 673 24.50 18.41 -9.49
C ASP A 673 25.67 17.40 -9.52
N ASN A 674 25.51 16.28 -10.25
CA ASN A 674 26.44 15.16 -10.25
C ASN A 674 26.79 14.74 -11.69
N LYS A 675 28.08 14.80 -12.04
CA LYS A 675 28.57 14.45 -13.37
C LYS A 675 28.76 12.94 -13.62
N ASP A 676 28.67 12.13 -12.56
CA ASP A 676 28.91 10.68 -12.61
C ASP A 676 27.89 9.98 -11.69
N ILE A 677 26.77 9.58 -12.28
CA ILE A 677 25.67 8.91 -11.57
C ILE A 677 26.12 7.56 -11.03
N LEU A 678 26.95 6.82 -11.77
CA LEU A 678 27.46 5.53 -11.32
C LEU A 678 28.29 5.65 -10.04
N LYS A 679 29.10 6.69 -9.92
CA LYS A 679 29.87 6.99 -8.69
C LYS A 679 28.93 7.25 -7.51
N ILE A 680 27.87 8.02 -7.73
CA ILE A 680 26.86 8.29 -6.68
C ILE A 680 26.14 7.02 -6.26
N ILE A 681 25.77 6.13 -7.19
CA ILE A 681 25.15 4.84 -6.89
C ILE A 681 26.08 3.98 -6.03
N LYS A 682 27.37 3.90 -6.37
CA LYS A 682 28.36 3.18 -5.56
C LYS A 682 28.50 3.76 -4.14
N LEU A 683 28.55 5.09 -4.03
CA LEU A 683 28.61 5.77 -2.74
C LEU A 683 27.35 5.53 -1.88
N MET A 684 26.16 5.53 -2.47
CA MET A 684 24.93 5.21 -1.79
C MET A 684 24.93 3.76 -1.27
N LYS A 685 25.42 2.81 -2.07
CA LYS A 685 25.58 1.41 -1.64
C LYS A 685 26.53 1.29 -0.44
N GLU A 686 27.70 1.95 -0.51
CA GLU A 686 28.70 1.95 0.56
C GLU A 686 28.16 2.52 1.90
N ASN A 687 27.22 3.47 1.81
CA ASN A 687 26.57 4.07 2.96
C ASN A 687 25.25 3.37 3.39
N ASN A 688 24.95 2.18 2.85
CA ASN A 688 23.75 1.43 3.21
C ASN A 688 22.41 2.16 2.92
N ILE A 689 22.34 2.95 1.86
CA ILE A 689 21.07 3.50 1.36
C ILE A 689 20.15 2.34 0.96
N GLY A 690 18.86 2.41 1.25
CA GLY A 690 17.89 1.40 0.85
C GLY A 690 17.22 1.70 -0.47
N TYR A 691 16.82 2.96 -0.65
CA TYR A 691 16.14 3.41 -1.86
C TYR A 691 16.46 4.88 -2.13
N ALA A 692 16.72 5.17 -3.39
CA ALA A 692 17.02 6.52 -3.87
C ALA A 692 16.21 6.86 -5.12
N LYS A 693 15.89 8.13 -5.28
CA LYS A 693 15.45 8.74 -6.54
C LYS A 693 16.50 9.72 -7.04
N ILE A 694 16.87 9.57 -8.28
CA ILE A 694 17.80 10.46 -8.95
C ILE A 694 17.09 11.13 -10.12
N ASN A 695 17.07 12.47 -10.17
CA ASN A 695 16.36 13.29 -11.16
C ASN A 695 17.21 14.44 -11.70
#